data_66e5049255af75cf69a08b20ebabe7d3
#
_entry.id   66e5049255af75cf69a08b20ebabe7d3
#
_cell.length_a   1.000
_cell.length_b   1.000
_cell.length_c   1.000
_cell.angle_alpha   90.00
_cell.angle_beta   90.00
_cell.angle_gamma   90.00
#
_symmetry.space_group_name_H-M   'P 1'
#
loop_
_entity.id
_entity.type
_entity.pdbx_description
1 polymer ?
#
loop_
_entity_poly.entity_id
_entity_poly.type
_entity_poly.pdbx_seq_one_letter_code
_entity_poly.pdbx_strand_id
1 'polypeptide(L)'
;MRQELNVMTLWAAAAAMLVFPAVTARAQSPSAAGGYGDTLYPYVHEYDQILVYKIAVDYCPANPMPPLDAARTLDIIRRIDNLTRGIPKIVYLVGWQYRGHDTGYPALDRVNDHLKRPGDATALDSLRWLMREGPRHHTLVSLHVNFSDCYLDDNALGPYYKERDIIVRNGDGTHRQGYTWCDHMAYRASNFRNWYQDTFKDRQIAPLFAMIPELAASGTLHPDAWYSIDDPYYGVTDAQDCEAMRQMTLYVRRTYNVDLTTEFDRRRPPNTDFVLYHPMLWHIAWDERTPPDPMKIPSYFLAGVNAKTWSSSAETVQSKFFGEGSPFESEVGDDPAAIRGGLKSFATRALGWYFLNRKLRVTFDGQTATFSDGVTASYPGRYVMKAGGDFLQDGDDVFIPALWRTDREIVAYSSRGYAGRTWTLPEGWFGVKAVDAYRITMEGLVPGPKGIKVSPDGKVRLSLSPDEGLSIVPAGADPDADPPAVPSGTVAFLGEDNITKGAWKGRYGAEGYVVIGAGERLPPSVKVAYVNGAERVWNPGTTDVQALEKPAGEGRVAAARSTPLHEIVDVSFPDAKAHEVSLYVVDWDRAGRWTTVDVIDSGSRRLLDSRNVINFGSGRYLRFRISGRVQFRLTNVWTKRYTLSPDTGFSGLFFGTAGQ
;
A
#
# COMPACT_ATOMS: atom_id res chain seq x y z
N MET A 1 -54.92 18.85 46.58
CA MET A 1 -55.92 18.27 45.69
C MET A 1 -55.51 18.61 44.24
N ARG A 2 -55.33 17.58 43.43
CA ARG A 2 -55.05 17.54 41.98
C ARG A 2 -53.67 17.99 41.51
N GLN A 3 -52.93 16.95 41.13
CA GLN A 3 -51.77 16.88 40.27
C GLN A 3 -52.11 17.36 38.86
N GLU A 4 -51.19 18.09 38.24
CA GLU A 4 -51.09 18.15 36.78
C GLU A 4 -49.74 17.62 36.37
N LEU A 5 -49.77 16.53 35.58
CA LEU A 5 -48.66 15.93 34.88
C LEU A 5 -48.28 16.83 33.68
N ASN A 6 -47.06 17.27 33.63
CA ASN A 6 -46.47 17.79 32.40
C ASN A 6 -45.70 16.69 31.70
N VAL A 7 -46.18 16.33 30.50
CA VAL A 7 -45.58 15.39 29.57
C VAL A 7 -44.39 16.04 28.88
N MET A 8 -43.19 15.65 29.25
CA MET A 8 -41.98 15.95 28.46
C MET A 8 -41.86 14.98 27.29
N THR A 9 -42.04 15.49 26.10
CA THR A 9 -41.81 14.77 24.85
C THR A 9 -40.31 14.57 24.66
N LEU A 10 -39.84 13.34 24.80
CA LEU A 10 -38.49 12.91 24.41
C LEU A 10 -38.42 12.82 22.89
N TRP A 11 -37.66 13.71 22.27
CA TRP A 11 -37.14 13.52 20.92
C TRP A 11 -35.95 12.57 21.00
N ALA A 12 -36.18 11.31 20.64
CA ALA A 12 -35.11 10.38 20.36
C ALA A 12 -34.54 10.72 18.98
N ALA A 13 -33.40 11.39 18.94
CA ALA A 13 -32.57 11.48 17.74
C ALA A 13 -31.99 10.10 17.49
N ALA A 14 -32.54 9.38 16.53
CA ALA A 14 -31.94 8.18 15.98
C ALA A 14 -30.66 8.60 15.22
N ALA A 15 -29.52 8.51 15.88
CA ALA A 15 -28.23 8.54 15.22
C ALA A 15 -28.14 7.25 14.39
N ALA A 16 -28.39 7.35 13.09
CA ALA A 16 -28.03 6.31 12.16
C ALA A 16 -26.51 6.18 12.21
N MET A 17 -26.01 5.17 12.91
CA MET A 17 -24.63 4.72 12.75
C MET A 17 -24.50 4.19 11.33
N LEU A 18 -24.02 5.02 10.45
CA LEU A 18 -23.45 4.58 9.17
C LEU A 18 -22.25 3.68 9.51
N VAL A 19 -22.48 2.38 9.48
CA VAL A 19 -21.43 1.38 9.51
C VAL A 19 -20.76 1.47 8.12
N PHE A 20 -19.76 2.36 8.01
CA PHE A 20 -18.79 2.21 6.95
C PHE A 20 -18.18 0.82 7.06
N PRO A 21 -17.93 0.11 5.95
CA PRO A 21 -17.08 -1.06 6.03
C PRO A 21 -15.75 -0.53 6.59
N ALA A 22 -15.51 -0.82 7.84
CA ALA A 22 -14.23 -0.59 8.45
C ALA A 22 -13.20 -1.15 7.46
N VAL A 23 -12.20 -0.35 7.12
CA VAL A 23 -10.91 -0.90 6.74
C VAL A 23 -10.55 -1.72 7.98
N THR A 24 -11.01 -2.96 8.00
CA THR A 24 -10.82 -3.83 9.14
C THR A 24 -9.34 -4.06 9.21
N ALA A 25 -8.71 -3.39 10.19
CA ALA A 25 -7.41 -3.81 10.65
C ALA A 25 -7.50 -5.33 10.75
N ARG A 26 -6.66 -5.99 9.99
CA ARG A 26 -6.62 -7.43 9.89
C ARG A 26 -6.46 -7.99 11.30
N ALA A 27 -7.52 -8.51 11.89
CA ALA A 27 -7.41 -9.31 13.09
C ALA A 27 -6.68 -10.58 12.64
N GLN A 28 -5.35 -10.57 12.74
CA GLN A 28 -4.59 -11.79 12.66
C GLN A 28 -4.96 -12.65 13.86
N SER A 29 -5.55 -13.80 13.60
CA SER A 29 -5.40 -14.92 14.52
C SER A 29 -3.90 -15.07 14.78
N PRO A 30 -3.44 -15.22 16.03
CA PRO A 30 -2.03 -15.46 16.29
C PRO A 30 -1.62 -16.65 15.44
N SER A 31 -0.70 -16.45 14.51
CA SER A 31 -0.14 -17.51 13.70
C SER A 31 0.44 -18.50 14.70
N ALA A 32 -0.08 -19.73 14.69
CA ALA A 32 0.55 -20.82 15.39
C ALA A 32 2.04 -20.79 15.07
N ALA A 33 2.87 -20.87 16.08
CA ALA A 33 4.31 -20.84 16.00
C ALA A 33 4.82 -21.95 15.07
N GLY A 34 4.93 -21.64 13.81
CA GLY A 34 5.55 -22.47 12.79
C GLY A 34 6.48 -21.55 12.01
N GLY A 35 7.76 -21.65 12.28
CA GLY A 35 8.94 -21.00 11.78
C GLY A 35 8.95 -20.44 10.35
N TYR A 36 8.06 -19.52 10.07
CA TYR A 36 8.21 -18.62 8.93
C TYR A 36 9.17 -17.52 9.38
N GLY A 37 10.29 -17.38 8.71
CA GLY A 37 11.32 -16.43 9.07
C GLY A 37 10.75 -15.06 9.45
N ASP A 38 11.51 -14.26 10.14
CA ASP A 38 11.20 -12.92 10.60
C ASP A 38 10.78 -11.98 9.44
N THR A 39 9.59 -12.15 8.90
CA THR A 39 9.04 -11.32 7.82
C THR A 39 7.83 -10.55 8.30
N LEU A 40 7.63 -9.35 7.78
CA LEU A 40 6.46 -8.52 8.06
C LEU A 40 5.32 -8.72 7.06
N TYR A 41 5.50 -9.59 6.08
CA TYR A 41 4.39 -9.94 5.19
C TYR A 41 3.32 -10.74 5.93
N PRO A 42 2.05 -10.44 5.67
CA PRO A 42 1.55 -9.32 4.89
C PRO A 42 1.66 -8.00 5.65
N TYR A 43 1.83 -6.89 4.95
CA TYR A 43 1.73 -5.57 5.56
C TYR A 43 0.30 -5.26 6.00
N VAL A 44 0.13 -4.28 6.87
CA VAL A 44 -1.20 -3.86 7.36
C VAL A 44 -2.03 -3.26 6.24
N HIS A 45 -1.38 -2.53 5.34
CA HIS A 45 -2.02 -1.89 4.19
C HIS A 45 -1.47 -2.43 2.87
N GLU A 46 -2.30 -2.37 1.82
CA GLU A 46 -1.87 -2.53 0.44
C GLU A 46 -1.34 -1.18 -0.07
N TYR A 47 -0.06 -0.88 0.18
CA TYR A 47 0.54 0.41 -0.17
C TYR A 47 0.58 0.69 -1.68
N ASP A 48 0.37 -0.28 -2.53
CA ASP A 48 0.21 -0.12 -3.97
C ASP A 48 -1.22 0.25 -4.40
N GLN A 49 -2.16 0.33 -3.44
CA GLN A 49 -3.57 0.67 -3.64
C GLN A 49 -4.01 1.84 -2.77
N ILE A 50 -3.08 2.58 -2.18
CA ILE A 50 -3.36 3.69 -1.29
C ILE A 50 -2.41 4.85 -1.60
N LEU A 51 -2.91 6.06 -1.71
CA LEU A 51 -2.05 7.24 -1.88
C LEU A 51 -1.45 7.65 -0.54
N VAL A 52 -0.26 8.22 -0.57
CA VAL A 52 0.40 8.75 0.64
C VAL A 52 0.80 10.21 0.45
N TYR A 53 0.70 11.01 1.50
CA TYR A 53 1.18 12.40 1.50
C TYR A 53 1.51 12.87 2.91
N LYS A 54 2.19 14.00 3.02
CA LYS A 54 2.52 14.63 4.29
C LYS A 54 1.79 15.97 4.42
N ILE A 55 1.28 16.29 5.62
CA ILE A 55 0.80 17.63 5.97
C ILE A 55 1.74 18.19 7.03
N ALA A 56 2.31 19.37 6.77
CA ALA A 56 3.01 20.14 7.78
C ALA A 56 1.98 20.90 8.63
N VAL A 57 1.80 20.46 9.87
CA VAL A 57 0.91 21.17 10.83
C VAL A 57 1.64 22.31 11.51
N ASP A 58 2.96 22.20 11.62
CA ASP A 58 3.81 23.28 12.13
C ASP A 58 5.27 23.04 11.72
N TYR A 59 6.01 24.12 11.50
CA TYR A 59 7.46 24.10 11.44
C TYR A 59 8.04 24.67 12.73
N CYS A 60 9.35 24.66 12.83
CA CYS A 60 10.00 25.19 14.01
C CYS A 60 10.05 26.73 14.03
N PRO A 61 10.27 27.36 15.21
CA PRO A 61 10.30 28.81 15.33
C PRO A 61 11.32 29.54 14.44
N ALA A 62 12.43 28.88 14.07
CA ALA A 62 13.43 29.45 13.18
C ALA A 62 13.04 29.42 11.69
N ASN A 63 12.03 28.61 11.33
CA ASN A 63 11.43 28.57 10.01
C ASN A 63 9.90 28.61 10.13
N PRO A 64 9.33 29.77 10.53
CA PRO A 64 7.93 29.85 10.90
C PRO A 64 7.02 29.70 9.66
N MET A 65 6.02 28.85 9.81
CA MET A 65 4.81 28.83 8.95
C MET A 65 3.60 29.10 9.84
N PRO A 66 2.46 29.56 9.28
CA PRO A 66 1.22 29.62 10.05
C PRO A 66 0.85 28.22 10.55
N PRO A 67 0.83 27.96 11.86
CA PRO A 67 0.53 26.65 12.38
C PRO A 67 -0.93 26.28 12.13
N LEU A 68 -1.19 24.98 12.00
CA LEU A 68 -2.52 24.42 11.76
C LEU A 68 -3.05 23.78 13.02
N ASP A 69 -4.26 24.16 13.42
CA ASP A 69 -5.02 23.35 14.37
C ASP A 69 -5.60 22.10 13.68
N ALA A 70 -6.14 21.18 14.47
CA ALA A 70 -6.67 19.93 13.94
C ALA A 70 -7.91 20.14 13.03
N ALA A 71 -8.69 21.21 13.22
CA ALA A 71 -9.85 21.50 12.37
C ALA A 71 -9.42 21.99 10.98
N ARG A 72 -8.43 22.89 10.93
CA ARG A 72 -7.82 23.33 9.64
C ARG A 72 -7.13 22.19 8.93
N THR A 73 -6.43 21.33 9.67
CA THR A 73 -5.81 20.12 9.11
C THR A 73 -6.85 19.19 8.50
N LEU A 74 -7.99 18.99 9.17
CA LEU A 74 -9.10 18.19 8.61
C LEU A 74 -9.70 18.85 7.36
N ASP A 75 -9.81 20.17 7.30
CA ASP A 75 -10.29 20.87 6.10
C ASP A 75 -9.35 20.66 4.90
N ILE A 76 -8.03 20.67 5.12
CA ILE A 76 -7.04 20.32 4.07
C ILE A 76 -7.27 18.88 3.59
N ILE A 77 -7.43 17.93 4.52
CA ILE A 77 -7.72 16.51 4.19
C ILE A 77 -9.00 16.41 3.35
N ARG A 78 -10.08 17.10 3.74
CA ARG A 78 -11.35 17.14 3.00
C ARG A 78 -11.17 17.69 1.58
N ARG A 79 -10.43 18.79 1.42
CA ARG A 79 -10.16 19.40 0.10
C ARG A 79 -9.35 18.48 -0.81
N ILE A 80 -8.34 17.81 -0.26
CA ILE A 80 -7.56 16.80 -0.99
C ILE A 80 -8.44 15.61 -1.36
N ASP A 81 -9.31 15.16 -0.46
CA ASP A 81 -10.25 14.07 -0.74
C ASP A 81 -11.20 14.40 -1.88
N ASN A 82 -11.75 15.60 -1.91
CA ASN A 82 -12.58 16.08 -3.01
C ASN A 82 -11.80 16.09 -4.35
N LEU A 83 -10.56 16.59 -4.36
CA LEU A 83 -9.72 16.64 -5.57
C LEU A 83 -9.32 15.25 -6.07
N THR A 84 -9.22 14.27 -5.18
CA THR A 84 -8.79 12.90 -5.50
C THR A 84 -9.96 11.90 -5.56
N ARG A 85 -11.19 12.41 -5.53
CA ARG A 85 -12.43 11.64 -5.69
C ARG A 85 -12.58 10.46 -4.71
N GLY A 86 -12.17 10.65 -3.46
CA GLY A 86 -12.34 9.64 -2.43
C GLY A 86 -11.41 8.42 -2.56
N ILE A 87 -10.33 8.50 -3.32
CA ILE A 87 -9.34 7.43 -3.35
C ILE A 87 -8.77 7.18 -1.94
N PRO A 88 -8.53 5.92 -1.49
CA PRO A 88 -7.93 5.66 -0.19
C PRO A 88 -6.57 6.35 -0.01
N LYS A 89 -6.36 6.97 1.14
CA LYS A 89 -5.14 7.78 1.43
C LYS A 89 -4.61 7.53 2.83
N ILE A 90 -3.30 7.70 2.98
CA ILE A 90 -2.63 7.87 4.27
C ILE A 90 -1.99 9.25 4.29
N VAL A 91 -2.19 10.00 5.38
CA VAL A 91 -1.48 11.24 5.65
C VAL A 91 -0.58 11.07 6.87
N TYR A 92 0.67 11.49 6.73
CA TYR A 92 1.61 11.60 7.84
C TYR A 92 1.72 13.05 8.27
N LEU A 93 1.40 13.34 9.55
CA LEU A 93 1.47 14.68 10.12
C LEU A 93 2.92 15.00 10.49
N VAL A 94 3.45 16.05 9.89
CA VAL A 94 4.77 16.61 10.18
C VAL A 94 4.61 17.75 11.18
N GLY A 95 5.44 17.80 12.22
CA GLY A 95 5.37 18.84 13.23
C GLY A 95 4.23 18.67 14.27
N TRP A 96 3.69 17.46 14.39
CA TRP A 96 2.63 17.13 15.34
C TRP A 96 3.09 17.18 16.81
N GLN A 97 4.41 17.07 17.04
CA GLN A 97 5.01 17.02 18.37
C GLN A 97 5.76 18.31 18.75
N TYR A 98 5.89 18.53 20.04
CA TYR A 98 6.69 19.61 20.67
C TYR A 98 6.44 20.99 20.06
N ARG A 99 7.43 21.57 19.37
CA ARG A 99 7.40 22.93 18.79
C ARG A 99 7.38 22.93 17.27
N GLY A 100 7.07 21.79 16.65
CA GLY A 100 6.98 21.66 15.20
C GLY A 100 7.93 20.61 14.61
N HIS A 101 8.13 20.68 13.31
CA HIS A 101 8.87 19.72 12.52
C HIS A 101 10.29 19.51 13.09
N ASP A 102 10.62 18.22 13.29
CA ASP A 102 11.91 17.76 13.80
C ASP A 102 12.37 18.43 15.09
N THR A 103 11.47 18.66 16.01
CA THR A 103 11.77 19.13 17.36
C THR A 103 11.41 18.09 18.41
N GLY A 104 12.07 18.13 19.57
CA GLY A 104 11.79 17.25 20.70
C GLY A 104 12.31 15.82 20.60
N TYR A 105 12.87 15.39 19.48
CA TYR A 105 13.41 14.04 19.37
C TYR A 105 14.59 13.79 20.34
N PRO A 106 14.69 12.58 20.91
CA PRO A 106 13.97 11.33 20.59
C PRO A 106 12.65 11.14 21.33
N ALA A 107 12.15 12.13 22.05
CA ALA A 107 10.91 12.03 22.80
C ALA A 107 9.68 12.13 21.87
N LEU A 108 8.65 11.32 22.18
CA LEU A 108 7.38 11.24 21.43
C LEU A 108 6.18 11.37 22.37
N ASP A 109 6.35 12.07 23.48
CA ASP A 109 5.43 12.10 24.62
C ASP A 109 4.63 13.40 24.76
N ARG A 110 4.77 14.32 23.80
CA ARG A 110 4.08 15.62 23.82
C ARG A 110 3.55 16.00 22.45
N VAL A 111 2.24 16.28 22.37
CA VAL A 111 1.60 16.84 21.17
C VAL A 111 1.85 18.35 21.13
N ASN A 112 2.05 18.88 19.92
CA ASN A 112 2.21 20.32 19.68
C ASN A 112 0.93 21.08 20.06
N ASP A 113 1.07 22.08 20.89
CA ASP A 113 -0.06 22.86 21.43
C ASP A 113 -0.85 23.60 20.34
N HIS A 114 -0.25 23.90 19.20
CA HIS A 114 -0.91 24.52 18.04
C HIS A 114 -1.98 23.63 17.41
N LEU A 115 -1.90 22.30 17.56
CA LEU A 115 -2.95 21.39 17.09
C LEU A 115 -4.28 21.53 17.82
N LYS A 116 -4.30 22.23 18.98
CA LYS A 116 -5.49 22.36 19.79
C LYS A 116 -6.58 23.17 19.08
N ARG A 117 -7.70 22.52 18.80
CA ARG A 117 -8.92 23.20 18.30
C ARG A 117 -9.63 23.96 19.42
N PRO A 118 -10.38 25.02 19.07
CA PRO A 118 -11.31 25.63 20.00
C PRO A 118 -12.30 24.60 20.56
N GLY A 119 -12.48 24.61 21.89
CA GLY A 119 -13.43 23.73 22.59
C GLY A 119 -12.86 22.43 23.12
N ASP A 120 -11.71 21.98 22.66
CA ASP A 120 -11.04 20.80 23.22
C ASP A 120 -10.23 21.15 24.47
N ALA A 121 -10.10 20.21 25.41
CA ALA A 121 -9.33 20.43 26.62
C ALA A 121 -7.80 20.52 26.32
N THR A 122 -7.30 19.64 25.46
CA THR A 122 -5.86 19.53 25.12
C THR A 122 -5.64 19.39 23.62
N ALA A 123 -4.41 19.63 23.19
CA ALA A 123 -3.98 19.35 21.82
C ALA A 123 -4.00 17.83 21.51
N LEU A 124 -3.78 17.00 22.52
CA LEU A 124 -3.90 15.54 22.38
C LEU A 124 -5.35 15.14 22.04
N ASP A 125 -6.35 15.73 22.68
CA ASP A 125 -7.75 15.47 22.35
C ASP A 125 -8.07 15.82 20.90
N SER A 126 -7.51 16.94 20.43
CA SER A 126 -7.67 17.41 19.05
C SER A 126 -6.98 16.50 18.04
N LEU A 127 -5.77 16.03 18.32
CA LEU A 127 -5.05 15.07 17.47
C LEU A 127 -5.82 13.74 17.37
N ARG A 128 -6.24 13.19 18.48
CA ARG A 128 -7.04 11.96 18.52
C ARG A 128 -8.38 12.12 17.82
N TRP A 129 -9.02 13.28 17.93
CA TRP A 129 -10.21 13.60 17.16
C TRP A 129 -9.91 13.61 15.65
N LEU A 130 -8.84 14.27 15.20
CA LEU A 130 -8.44 14.32 13.80
C LEU A 130 -8.21 12.92 13.24
N MET A 131 -7.54 12.04 13.98
CA MET A 131 -7.31 10.64 13.59
C MET A 131 -8.62 9.84 13.46
N ARG A 132 -9.64 10.14 14.25
CA ARG A 132 -10.97 9.51 14.13
C ARG A 132 -11.83 10.08 12.99
N GLU A 133 -11.66 11.36 12.65
CA GLU A 133 -12.43 12.02 11.59
C GLU A 133 -11.85 11.77 10.18
N GLY A 134 -10.52 11.65 10.05
CA GLY A 134 -9.86 11.44 8.76
C GLY A 134 -10.47 10.34 7.89
N PRO A 135 -10.84 9.16 8.44
CA PRO A 135 -11.47 8.09 7.67
C PRO A 135 -12.79 8.46 6.98
N ARG A 136 -13.52 9.48 7.47
CA ARG A 136 -14.71 10.02 6.78
C ARG A 136 -14.38 10.71 5.47
N HIS A 137 -13.12 10.99 5.24
CA HIS A 137 -12.55 11.56 4.02
C HIS A 137 -11.56 10.59 3.38
N HIS A 138 -11.83 9.28 3.46
CA HIS A 138 -11.02 8.21 2.88
C HIS A 138 -9.52 8.32 3.23
N THR A 139 -9.19 8.93 4.38
CA THR A 139 -7.82 9.25 4.78
C THR A 139 -7.52 8.71 6.17
N LEU A 140 -6.57 7.79 6.26
CA LEU A 140 -5.99 7.39 7.54
C LEU A 140 -4.96 8.44 7.96
N VAL A 141 -5.11 8.96 9.18
CA VAL A 141 -4.17 9.95 9.73
C VAL A 141 -3.16 9.23 10.60
N SER A 142 -1.90 9.45 10.34
CA SER A 142 -0.78 8.92 11.09
C SER A 142 0.30 9.98 11.32
N LEU A 143 1.43 9.58 11.87
CA LEU A 143 2.45 10.49 12.34
C LEU A 143 3.78 10.27 11.60
N HIS A 144 4.45 11.37 11.34
CA HIS A 144 5.86 11.44 10.98
C HIS A 144 6.67 11.45 12.27
N VAL A 145 7.66 10.59 12.39
CA VAL A 145 8.54 10.47 13.56
C VAL A 145 9.99 10.34 13.11
N ASN A 146 10.94 10.52 14.03
CA ASN A 146 12.35 10.33 13.73
C ASN A 146 13.01 9.56 14.89
N PHE A 147 13.75 8.50 14.56
CA PHE A 147 14.45 7.65 15.52
C PHE A 147 15.97 7.84 15.48
N SER A 148 16.47 8.61 14.52
CA SER A 148 17.90 8.83 14.29
C SER A 148 18.45 10.08 14.95
N ASP A 149 17.59 11.07 15.22
CA ASP A 149 18.01 12.36 15.76
C ASP A 149 17.77 12.46 17.27
N CYS A 150 18.67 13.15 17.94
CA CYS A 150 18.61 13.39 19.38
C CYS A 150 18.99 14.83 19.67
N TYR A 151 18.06 15.60 20.23
CA TYR A 151 18.27 16.95 20.75
C TYR A 151 18.45 16.89 22.26
N LEU A 152 19.37 17.68 22.82
CA LEU A 152 19.72 17.61 24.24
C LEU A 152 18.98 18.64 25.11
N ASP A 153 18.37 19.63 24.51
CA ASP A 153 17.96 20.87 25.15
C ASP A 153 16.45 21.17 25.14
N ASP A 154 15.64 20.41 24.38
CA ASP A 154 14.22 20.66 24.23
C ASP A 154 13.28 19.55 24.74
N ASN A 155 13.86 18.48 25.28
CA ASN A 155 13.11 17.34 25.82
C ASN A 155 13.88 16.61 26.93
N ALA A 156 13.18 15.79 27.73
CA ALA A 156 13.79 15.05 28.83
C ALA A 156 14.54 13.80 28.40
N LEU A 157 14.22 13.25 27.22
CA LEU A 157 14.79 11.98 26.77
C LEU A 157 16.16 12.15 26.12
N GLY A 158 16.47 13.30 25.55
CA GLY A 158 17.79 13.61 24.98
C GLY A 158 18.93 13.55 25.99
N PRO A 159 18.86 14.23 27.17
CA PRO A 159 19.82 14.07 28.26
C PRO A 159 19.95 12.61 28.73
N TYR A 160 18.85 11.87 28.83
CA TYR A 160 18.86 10.44 29.15
C TYR A 160 19.64 9.61 28.11
N TYR A 161 19.45 9.90 26.81
CA TYR A 161 20.22 9.25 25.75
C TYR A 161 21.72 9.51 25.87
N LYS A 162 22.10 10.73 26.25
CA LYS A 162 23.50 11.09 26.50
C LYS A 162 24.06 10.33 27.70
N GLU A 163 23.35 10.30 28.81
CA GLU A 163 23.75 9.60 30.05
C GLU A 163 23.90 8.09 29.83
N ARG A 164 23.03 7.50 29.01
CA ARG A 164 22.99 6.07 28.71
C ARG A 164 23.83 5.67 27.51
N ASP A 165 24.64 6.59 26.99
CA ASP A 165 25.47 6.35 25.80
C ASP A 165 24.68 5.85 24.57
N ILE A 166 23.44 6.26 24.41
CA ILE A 166 22.63 5.93 23.22
C ILE A 166 22.99 6.82 22.04
N ILE A 167 23.59 7.99 22.31
CA ILE A 167 24.14 8.84 21.25
C ILE A 167 25.41 8.19 20.70
N VAL A 168 25.48 8.06 19.38
CA VAL A 168 26.64 7.54 18.65
C VAL A 168 27.90 8.34 18.98
N ARG A 169 29.01 7.64 19.18
CA ARG A 169 30.34 8.27 19.39
C ARG A 169 31.26 8.01 18.22
N ASN A 170 32.01 9.04 17.86
CA ASN A 170 33.15 8.90 16.95
C ASN A 170 34.28 8.10 17.61
N GLY A 171 35.24 7.60 16.83
CA GLY A 171 36.32 6.79 17.37
C GLY A 171 37.19 7.49 18.43
N ASP A 172 37.19 8.83 18.48
CA ASP A 172 37.85 9.65 19.50
C ASP A 172 37.02 9.84 20.79
N GLY A 173 35.83 9.25 20.84
CA GLY A 173 34.89 9.32 21.97
C GLY A 173 33.96 10.54 21.97
N THR A 174 34.08 11.45 21.01
CA THR A 174 33.15 12.58 20.88
C THR A 174 31.80 12.13 20.38
N HIS A 175 30.72 12.80 20.82
CA HIS A 175 29.39 12.50 20.32
C HIS A 175 29.25 12.89 18.84
N ARG A 176 28.67 11.99 18.02
CA ARG A 176 28.48 12.25 16.59
C ARG A 176 27.37 13.27 16.38
N GLN A 177 27.74 14.42 15.88
CA GLN A 177 26.82 15.47 15.47
C GLN A 177 26.20 15.12 14.10
N GLY A 178 24.96 15.49 13.91
CA GLY A 178 24.25 15.39 12.64
C GLY A 178 24.24 16.73 11.92
N TYR A 179 23.21 17.50 12.13
CA TYR A 179 22.98 18.82 11.54
C TYR A 179 22.35 19.76 12.57
N THR A 180 22.43 21.06 12.32
CA THR A 180 21.66 22.04 13.11
C THR A 180 20.29 22.24 12.47
N TRP A 181 19.25 22.06 13.25
CA TRP A 181 17.87 22.30 12.86
C TRP A 181 17.21 23.20 13.89
N CYS A 182 16.58 24.28 13.41
CA CYS A 182 15.86 25.20 14.30
C CYS A 182 16.69 25.68 15.49
N ASP A 183 17.94 26.04 15.25
CA ASP A 183 18.95 26.49 16.23
C ASP A 183 19.35 25.41 17.27
N HIS A 184 18.95 24.16 17.08
CA HIS A 184 19.32 23.03 17.92
C HIS A 184 20.25 22.07 17.18
N MET A 185 21.28 21.59 17.86
CA MET A 185 22.19 20.58 17.32
C MET A 185 21.56 19.19 17.47
N ALA A 186 21.30 18.53 16.35
CA ALA A 186 20.92 17.12 16.32
C ALA A 186 22.15 16.23 16.48
N TYR A 187 22.12 15.34 17.44
CA TYR A 187 23.09 14.24 17.58
C TYR A 187 22.50 12.96 16.98
N ARG A 188 23.35 12.01 16.63
CA ARG A 188 22.90 10.75 16.05
C ARG A 188 22.65 9.71 17.12
N ALA A 189 21.45 9.13 17.15
CA ALA A 189 21.09 8.03 18.03
C ALA A 189 21.50 6.68 17.44
N SER A 190 22.06 5.78 18.24
CA SER A 190 22.37 4.40 17.87
C SER A 190 21.11 3.54 18.00
N ASN A 191 20.65 2.97 16.90
CA ASN A 191 19.53 2.01 16.92
C ASN A 191 19.90 0.78 17.76
N PHE A 192 21.14 0.31 17.66
CA PHE A 192 21.63 -0.84 18.43
C PHE A 192 21.50 -0.59 19.94
N ARG A 193 22.04 0.51 20.45
CA ARG A 193 22.00 0.81 21.87
C ARG A 193 20.60 1.15 22.37
N ASN A 194 19.81 1.85 21.56
CA ASN A 194 18.42 2.17 21.82
C ASN A 194 17.58 0.88 21.98
N TRP A 195 17.80 -0.10 21.11
CA TRP A 195 17.10 -1.38 21.13
C TRP A 195 17.53 -2.25 22.31
N TYR A 196 18.84 -2.51 22.48
CA TYR A 196 19.34 -3.47 23.47
C TYR A 196 19.31 -2.93 24.91
N GLN A 197 19.03 -1.65 25.11
CA GLN A 197 18.72 -1.07 26.42
C GLN A 197 17.21 -0.95 26.68
N ASP A 198 16.37 -1.52 25.84
CA ASP A 198 14.90 -1.44 25.87
C ASP A 198 14.34 0.00 25.82
N THR A 199 15.17 1.01 25.56
CA THR A 199 14.76 2.43 25.57
C THR A 199 13.73 2.70 24.47
N PHE A 200 13.92 2.14 23.27
CA PHE A 200 12.97 2.24 22.17
C PHE A 200 11.59 1.74 22.58
N LYS A 201 11.53 0.59 23.24
CA LYS A 201 10.27 -0.03 23.67
C LYS A 201 9.61 0.78 24.78
N ASP A 202 10.36 1.05 25.86
CA ASP A 202 9.81 1.51 27.13
C ASP A 202 9.68 3.04 27.22
N ARG A 203 10.51 3.78 26.46
CA ARG A 203 10.56 5.24 26.53
C ARG A 203 10.03 5.97 25.30
N GLN A 204 9.97 5.30 24.15
CA GLN A 204 9.46 5.91 22.92
C GLN A 204 8.10 5.27 22.52
N ILE A 205 8.09 3.99 22.19
CA ILE A 205 6.95 3.35 21.52
C ILE A 205 5.79 3.07 22.47
N ALA A 206 6.03 2.44 23.62
CA ALA A 206 4.95 2.13 24.55
C ALA A 206 4.24 3.40 25.06
N PRO A 207 4.93 4.48 25.46
CA PRO A 207 4.27 5.74 25.84
C PRO A 207 3.50 6.38 24.67
N LEU A 208 4.04 6.36 23.46
CA LEU A 208 3.37 6.90 22.26
C LEU A 208 2.03 6.21 22.02
N PHE A 209 2.01 4.86 21.99
CA PHE A 209 0.78 4.11 21.76
C PHE A 209 -0.20 4.17 22.95
N ALA A 210 0.30 4.33 24.17
CA ALA A 210 -0.56 4.58 25.33
C ALA A 210 -1.22 5.96 25.25
N MET A 211 -0.51 6.98 24.78
CA MET A 211 -1.01 8.35 24.61
C MET A 211 -1.97 8.44 23.41
N ILE A 212 -1.65 7.79 22.29
CA ILE A 212 -2.39 7.86 21.02
C ILE A 212 -2.78 6.45 20.55
N PRO A 213 -3.76 5.78 21.17
CA PRO A 213 -4.19 4.45 20.79
C PRO A 213 -4.76 4.36 19.35
N GLU A 214 -5.21 5.48 18.77
CA GLU A 214 -5.67 5.58 17.40
C GLU A 214 -4.59 5.22 16.36
N LEU A 215 -3.30 5.26 16.72
CA LEU A 215 -2.19 4.80 15.86
C LEU A 215 -2.32 3.31 15.50
N ALA A 216 -2.80 2.49 16.41
CA ALA A 216 -3.04 1.07 16.10
C ALA A 216 -4.15 0.91 15.04
N ALA A 217 -5.14 1.78 15.04
CA ALA A 217 -6.19 1.78 14.01
C ALA A 217 -5.70 2.35 12.67
N SER A 218 -4.76 3.30 12.68
CA SER A 218 -4.13 3.81 11.45
C SER A 218 -3.22 2.77 10.79
N GLY A 219 -2.67 1.82 11.55
CA GLY A 219 -1.89 0.71 11.07
C GLY A 219 -0.54 1.06 10.45
N THR A 220 -0.08 2.29 10.57
CA THR A 220 1.15 2.78 9.94
C THR A 220 1.80 3.87 10.77
N LEU A 221 3.12 4.05 10.63
CA LEU A 221 3.92 5.12 11.21
C LEU A 221 5.10 5.41 10.28
N HIS A 222 5.48 6.67 10.09
CA HIS A 222 6.52 7.04 9.14
C HIS A 222 7.78 7.58 9.82
N PRO A 223 8.79 6.74 10.07
CA PRO A 223 10.12 7.20 10.45
C PRO A 223 10.83 7.96 9.34
N ASP A 224 11.18 9.20 9.64
CA ASP A 224 11.98 10.08 8.81
C ASP A 224 13.47 9.82 9.01
N ALA A 225 14.28 10.03 7.97
CA ALA A 225 15.74 9.97 8.00
C ALA A 225 16.32 8.77 8.78
N TRP A 226 15.62 7.65 8.81
CA TRP A 226 15.97 6.49 9.61
C TRP A 226 16.88 5.53 8.84
N TYR A 227 18.12 5.44 9.27
CA TYR A 227 19.15 4.61 8.64
C TYR A 227 20.12 4.06 9.69
N SER A 228 20.85 3.00 9.34
CA SER A 228 21.87 2.42 10.20
C SER A 228 23.11 3.30 10.29
N ILE A 229 23.72 3.31 11.47
CA ILE A 229 24.90 4.13 11.79
C ILE A 229 25.88 3.28 12.59
N ASP A 230 27.12 3.19 12.13
CA ASP A 230 28.20 2.60 12.92
C ASP A 230 28.52 3.44 14.16
N ASP A 231 28.86 2.77 15.26
CA ASP A 231 29.37 3.42 16.49
C ASP A 231 30.77 2.88 16.80
N PRO A 232 31.81 3.49 16.21
CA PRO A 232 33.17 2.94 16.26
C PRO A 232 33.78 2.97 17.66
N TYR A 233 33.34 3.87 18.54
CA TYR A 233 33.84 3.93 19.92
C TYR A 233 33.42 2.68 20.73
N TYR A 234 32.20 2.20 20.52
CA TYR A 234 31.68 0.99 21.17
C TYR A 234 31.83 -0.26 20.30
N GLY A 235 32.45 -0.15 19.13
CA GLY A 235 32.63 -1.26 18.22
C GLY A 235 31.34 -1.78 17.59
N VAL A 236 30.28 -0.97 17.55
CA VAL A 236 29.02 -1.35 16.89
C VAL A 236 29.18 -1.10 15.39
N THR A 237 29.02 -2.16 14.63
CA THR A 237 29.05 -2.10 13.17
C THR A 237 27.73 -1.63 12.60
N ASP A 238 27.76 -1.06 11.39
CA ASP A 238 26.58 -0.71 10.62
C ASP A 238 25.60 -1.90 10.47
N ALA A 239 26.12 -3.11 10.29
CA ALA A 239 25.30 -4.32 10.21
C ALA A 239 24.56 -4.64 11.52
N GLN A 240 25.20 -4.44 12.67
CA GLN A 240 24.55 -4.65 13.98
C GLN A 240 23.49 -3.59 14.25
N ASP A 241 23.75 -2.35 13.88
CA ASP A 241 22.77 -1.26 14.01
C ASP A 241 21.58 -1.48 13.08
N CYS A 242 21.81 -1.96 11.84
CA CYS A 242 20.76 -2.35 10.90
C CYS A 242 19.89 -3.52 11.43
N GLU A 243 20.52 -4.52 12.08
CA GLU A 243 19.77 -5.61 12.71
C GLU A 243 18.90 -5.11 13.86
N ALA A 244 19.36 -4.13 14.63
CA ALA A 244 18.54 -3.51 15.67
C ALA A 244 17.32 -2.79 15.06
N MET A 245 17.49 -2.04 13.96
CA MET A 245 16.37 -1.43 13.23
C MET A 245 15.36 -2.50 12.78
N ARG A 246 15.83 -3.64 12.30
CA ARG A 246 14.97 -4.78 11.94
C ARG A 246 14.16 -5.26 13.14
N GLN A 247 14.79 -5.44 14.30
CA GLN A 247 14.11 -5.85 15.53
C GLN A 247 13.10 -4.81 16.02
N MET A 248 13.43 -3.52 15.93
CA MET A 248 12.53 -2.42 16.26
C MET A 248 11.27 -2.46 15.38
N THR A 249 11.44 -2.64 14.08
CA THR A 249 10.34 -2.76 13.12
C THR A 249 9.45 -3.97 13.40
N LEU A 250 10.06 -5.14 13.65
CA LEU A 250 9.35 -6.37 14.02
C LEU A 250 8.55 -6.19 15.33
N TYR A 251 9.15 -5.53 16.32
CA TYR A 251 8.49 -5.26 17.59
C TYR A 251 7.22 -4.43 17.42
N VAL A 252 7.30 -3.31 16.70
CA VAL A 252 6.14 -2.43 16.46
C VAL A 252 5.05 -3.20 15.71
N ARG A 253 5.43 -3.95 14.69
CA ARG A 253 4.48 -4.74 13.91
C ARG A 253 3.80 -5.84 14.73
N ARG A 254 4.56 -6.57 15.55
CA ARG A 254 4.05 -7.69 16.35
C ARG A 254 3.23 -7.23 17.56
N THR A 255 3.62 -6.13 18.18
CA THR A 255 3.00 -5.64 19.41
C THR A 255 1.75 -4.81 19.12
N TYR A 256 1.81 -3.95 18.10
CA TYR A 256 0.77 -2.95 17.85
C TYR A 256 0.03 -3.16 16.52
N ASN A 257 0.47 -4.10 15.68
CA ASN A 257 -0.02 -4.30 14.32
C ASN A 257 0.10 -3.05 13.45
N VAL A 258 1.25 -2.38 13.51
CA VAL A 258 1.55 -1.15 12.79
C VAL A 258 2.79 -1.35 11.92
N ASP A 259 2.69 -0.98 10.65
CA ASP A 259 3.83 -0.96 9.73
C ASP A 259 4.68 0.29 9.99
N LEU A 260 6.00 0.13 9.99
CA LEU A 260 6.92 1.25 9.86
C LEU A 260 7.28 1.41 8.38
N THR A 261 6.90 2.52 7.78
CA THR A 261 7.42 2.95 6.48
C THR A 261 8.79 3.59 6.68
N THR A 262 9.43 4.10 5.66
CA THR A 262 10.69 4.84 5.84
C THR A 262 10.87 5.89 4.75
N GLU A 263 11.67 6.91 5.04
CA GLU A 263 11.91 7.95 4.07
C GLU A 263 12.80 7.46 2.92
N PHE A 264 13.86 6.73 3.23
CA PHE A 264 14.79 6.23 2.22
C PHE A 264 15.56 5.00 2.70
N ASP A 265 16.14 4.28 1.74
CA ASP A 265 16.99 3.13 1.97
C ASP A 265 18.48 3.48 1.82
N ARG A 266 18.97 4.39 2.66
CA ARG A 266 20.34 4.89 2.57
C ARG A 266 21.28 4.12 3.49
N ARG A 267 22.52 3.88 3.01
CA ARG A 267 23.64 3.33 3.80
C ARG A 267 23.36 2.00 4.48
N ARG A 268 22.90 1.01 3.71
CA ARG A 268 22.74 -0.32 4.27
C ARG A 268 23.90 -1.21 3.92
N PRO A 269 24.32 -2.07 4.86
CA PRO A 269 25.34 -3.06 4.55
C PRO A 269 24.93 -3.91 3.36
N PRO A 270 25.87 -4.31 2.49
CA PRO A 270 25.57 -5.26 1.44
C PRO A 270 24.95 -6.54 2.02
N ASN A 271 23.94 -7.08 1.35
CA ASN A 271 23.25 -8.32 1.73
C ASN A 271 22.37 -8.26 2.99
N THR A 272 21.85 -7.10 3.38
CA THR A 272 20.82 -7.02 4.42
C THR A 272 19.43 -7.15 3.81
N ASP A 273 18.54 -7.92 4.46
CA ASP A 273 17.14 -8.11 4.05
C ASP A 273 16.23 -7.01 4.60
N PHE A 274 16.79 -5.90 5.05
CA PHE A 274 16.04 -4.86 5.75
C PHE A 274 14.95 -4.20 4.90
N VAL A 275 15.14 -4.12 3.58
CA VAL A 275 14.12 -3.62 2.63
C VAL A 275 12.80 -4.38 2.74
N LEU A 276 12.84 -5.66 3.13
CA LEU A 276 11.65 -6.49 3.33
C LEU A 276 10.78 -6.06 4.52
N TYR A 277 11.31 -5.21 5.40
CA TYR A 277 10.61 -4.79 6.61
C TYR A 277 9.85 -3.46 6.45
N HIS A 278 10.11 -2.72 5.37
CA HIS A 278 9.42 -1.47 5.08
C HIS A 278 8.48 -1.63 3.87
N PRO A 279 7.19 -1.37 4.03
CA PRO A 279 6.23 -1.52 2.92
C PRO A 279 6.34 -0.39 1.90
N MET A 280 6.92 0.75 2.27
CA MET A 280 6.98 1.95 1.44
C MET A 280 8.22 2.76 1.76
N LEU A 281 8.89 3.23 0.71
CA LEU A 281 9.97 4.22 0.77
C LEU A 281 9.44 5.56 0.27
N TRP A 282 9.70 6.64 1.02
CA TRP A 282 9.29 7.97 0.57
C TRP A 282 10.13 8.46 -0.61
N HIS A 283 11.45 8.22 -0.58
CA HIS A 283 12.39 8.61 -1.62
C HIS A 283 13.18 7.40 -2.15
N ILE A 284 12.61 6.62 -3.05
CA ILE A 284 13.30 5.46 -3.62
C ILE A 284 14.54 5.84 -4.46
N ALA A 285 14.54 7.02 -5.02
CA ALA A 285 15.59 7.50 -5.91
C ALA A 285 16.91 7.87 -5.22
N TRP A 286 16.95 7.93 -3.89
CA TRP A 286 18.15 8.37 -3.17
C TRP A 286 19.30 7.39 -3.16
N ASP A 287 19.07 6.16 -3.61
CA ASP A 287 20.09 5.13 -3.66
C ASP A 287 20.64 4.89 -5.08
N GLU A 288 20.83 5.93 -5.82
CA GLU A 288 20.99 6.01 -7.27
C GLU A 288 22.28 5.46 -7.85
N ARG A 289 23.19 4.87 -7.08
CA ARG A 289 24.42 4.29 -7.66
C ARG A 289 24.16 3.13 -8.61
N THR A 290 22.98 2.52 -8.49
CA THR A 290 22.47 1.52 -9.43
C THR A 290 20.94 1.65 -9.41
N PRO A 291 20.32 2.30 -10.41
CA PRO A 291 18.87 2.36 -10.49
C PRO A 291 18.32 0.93 -10.45
N PRO A 292 17.42 0.63 -9.52
CA PRO A 292 16.87 -0.72 -9.49
C PRO A 292 16.09 -0.99 -10.78
N ASP A 293 16.19 -2.20 -11.28
CA ASP A 293 15.40 -2.67 -12.42
C ASP A 293 13.89 -2.49 -12.10
N PRO A 294 13.18 -1.62 -12.82
CA PRO A 294 11.77 -1.31 -12.50
C PRO A 294 10.86 -2.54 -12.57
N MET A 295 11.28 -3.56 -13.32
CA MET A 295 10.56 -4.83 -13.38
C MET A 295 10.69 -5.66 -12.09
N LYS A 296 11.65 -5.35 -11.24
CA LYS A 296 11.94 -6.08 -9.99
C LYS A 296 11.52 -5.34 -8.73
N ILE A 297 11.08 -4.10 -8.84
CA ILE A 297 10.64 -3.32 -7.67
C ILE A 297 9.16 -3.59 -7.41
N PRO A 298 8.78 -4.09 -6.23
CA PRO A 298 7.37 -4.21 -5.87
C PRO A 298 6.63 -2.88 -5.92
N SER A 299 5.39 -2.89 -6.39
CA SER A 299 4.59 -1.68 -6.57
C SER A 299 4.39 -0.90 -5.28
N TYR A 300 4.29 -1.57 -4.14
CA TYR A 300 4.10 -0.93 -2.84
C TYR A 300 5.29 -0.07 -2.40
N PHE A 301 6.52 -0.35 -2.86
CA PHE A 301 7.66 0.53 -2.61
C PHE A 301 7.53 1.88 -3.31
N LEU A 302 6.77 1.94 -4.39
CA LEU A 302 6.61 3.13 -5.23
C LEU A 302 5.49 4.06 -4.75
N ALA A 303 4.93 3.83 -3.57
CA ALA A 303 3.83 4.64 -3.02
C ALA A 303 4.27 6.06 -2.60
N GLY A 304 5.55 6.28 -2.35
CA GLY A 304 6.09 7.59 -1.99
C GLY A 304 6.33 8.53 -3.17
N VAL A 305 7.20 9.50 -2.97
CA VAL A 305 7.65 10.46 -3.98
C VAL A 305 8.88 9.90 -4.69
N ASN A 306 8.73 9.55 -5.94
CA ASN A 306 9.78 8.87 -6.72
C ASN A 306 10.42 9.78 -7.78
N ALA A 307 9.86 10.98 -7.99
CA ALA A 307 10.20 11.84 -9.12
C ALA A 307 11.50 12.60 -8.95
N LYS A 308 11.93 12.87 -7.72
CA LYS A 308 13.07 13.78 -7.46
C LYS A 308 13.94 13.28 -6.33
N THR A 309 15.23 13.58 -6.45
CA THR A 309 16.16 13.58 -5.32
C THR A 309 16.35 15.01 -4.82
N TRP A 310 16.85 15.19 -3.61
CA TRP A 310 17.20 16.52 -3.06
C TRP A 310 18.19 17.29 -3.96
N SER A 311 18.96 16.58 -4.76
CA SER A 311 20.01 17.15 -5.61
C SER A 311 19.65 17.14 -7.10
N SER A 312 18.54 16.57 -7.51
CA SER A 312 18.16 16.40 -8.93
C SER A 312 16.65 16.60 -9.11
N SER A 313 16.28 17.39 -10.12
CA SER A 313 14.90 17.49 -10.60
C SER A 313 14.57 16.46 -11.69
N ALA A 314 15.51 15.55 -11.99
CA ALA A 314 15.31 14.53 -13.00
C ALA A 314 14.30 13.47 -12.53
N GLU A 315 13.34 13.14 -13.38
CA GLU A 315 12.42 12.05 -13.14
C GLU A 315 13.16 10.71 -13.14
N THR A 316 12.84 9.86 -12.17
CA THR A 316 13.33 8.48 -12.16
C THR A 316 12.65 7.63 -13.23
N VAL A 317 13.23 6.50 -13.59
CA VAL A 317 12.59 5.52 -14.48
C VAL A 317 11.24 5.07 -13.89
N GLN A 318 11.15 4.89 -12.58
CA GLN A 318 9.93 4.50 -11.87
C GLN A 318 8.83 5.53 -12.02
N SER A 319 9.11 6.78 -11.67
CA SER A 319 8.15 7.89 -11.80
C SER A 319 7.73 8.08 -13.28
N LYS A 320 8.69 8.01 -14.18
CA LYS A 320 8.48 8.26 -15.60
C LYS A 320 7.57 7.25 -16.29
N PHE A 321 7.64 5.96 -15.93
CA PHE A 321 6.90 4.89 -16.61
C PHE A 321 5.81 4.26 -15.74
N PHE A 322 5.92 4.35 -14.42
CA PHE A 322 5.02 3.66 -13.49
C PHE A 322 4.25 4.63 -12.59
N GLY A 323 4.57 5.92 -12.64
CA GLY A 323 3.96 6.94 -11.79
C GLY A 323 4.45 6.89 -10.34
N GLU A 324 3.75 7.57 -9.45
CA GLU A 324 4.06 7.66 -8.02
C GLU A 324 2.80 7.78 -7.18
N GLY A 325 2.83 7.26 -5.96
CA GLY A 325 1.66 7.18 -5.09
C GLY A 325 1.38 8.47 -4.30
N SER A 326 2.23 9.49 -4.40
CA SER A 326 1.98 10.78 -3.75
C SER A 326 1.45 11.82 -4.74
N PRO A 327 0.32 12.49 -4.44
CA PRO A 327 -0.14 13.61 -5.23
C PRO A 327 0.61 14.92 -4.95
N PHE A 328 1.56 14.92 -4.01
CA PHE A 328 2.34 16.10 -3.62
C PHE A 328 3.82 15.74 -3.50
N GLU A 329 4.69 16.65 -3.97
CA GLU A 329 6.15 16.46 -3.92
C GLU A 329 6.74 16.79 -2.54
N SER A 330 6.09 17.69 -1.79
CA SER A 330 6.51 18.15 -0.46
C SER A 330 5.33 18.13 0.51
N GLU A 331 5.60 18.49 1.76
CA GLU A 331 4.55 18.65 2.77
C GLU A 331 3.54 19.72 2.34
N VAL A 332 2.26 19.43 2.54
CA VAL A 332 1.17 20.35 2.24
C VAL A 332 0.86 21.20 3.48
N GLY A 333 0.75 22.51 3.29
CA GLY A 333 0.20 23.45 4.26
C GLY A 333 -1.16 23.99 3.82
N ASP A 334 -1.66 25.02 4.52
CA ASP A 334 -2.93 25.69 4.18
C ASP A 334 -2.74 26.76 3.10
N ASP A 335 -2.19 26.34 1.97
CA ASP A 335 -2.11 27.15 0.75
C ASP A 335 -3.12 26.61 -0.28
N PRO A 336 -4.21 27.33 -0.56
CA PRO A 336 -5.19 26.88 -1.54
C PRO A 336 -4.62 26.67 -2.94
N ALA A 337 -3.55 27.37 -3.33
CA ALA A 337 -2.92 27.20 -4.63
C ALA A 337 -2.12 25.89 -4.69
N ALA A 338 -1.35 25.60 -3.64
CA ALA A 338 -0.63 24.33 -3.52
C ALA A 338 -1.59 23.13 -3.46
N ILE A 339 -2.66 23.21 -2.67
CA ILE A 339 -3.69 22.16 -2.59
C ILE A 339 -4.34 21.94 -3.96
N ARG A 340 -4.72 23.01 -4.66
CA ARG A 340 -5.31 22.93 -6.02
C ARG A 340 -4.33 22.32 -7.02
N GLY A 341 -3.03 22.64 -6.90
CA GLY A 341 -1.96 22.04 -7.71
C GLY A 341 -1.89 20.51 -7.59
N GLY A 342 -2.33 19.96 -6.45
CA GLY A 342 -2.44 18.53 -6.22
C GLY A 342 -3.38 17.81 -7.20
N LEU A 343 -4.38 18.49 -7.77
CA LEU A 343 -5.24 17.90 -8.81
C LEU A 343 -4.44 17.51 -10.05
N LYS A 344 -3.51 18.37 -10.50
CA LYS A 344 -2.62 18.07 -11.62
C LYS A 344 -1.76 16.85 -11.34
N SER A 345 -1.05 16.87 -10.21
CA SER A 345 -0.17 15.75 -9.84
C SER A 345 -0.95 14.45 -9.63
N PHE A 346 -2.13 14.52 -9.00
CA PHE A 346 -3.02 13.38 -8.89
C PHE A 346 -3.41 12.83 -10.28
N ALA A 347 -3.94 13.65 -11.15
CA ALA A 347 -4.44 13.22 -12.45
C ALA A 347 -3.33 12.68 -13.35
N THR A 348 -2.18 13.38 -13.41
CA THR A 348 -1.11 13.06 -14.38
C THR A 348 -0.12 12.00 -13.91
N ARG A 349 -0.02 11.74 -12.58
CA ARG A 349 0.94 10.79 -12.00
C ARG A 349 0.29 9.73 -11.11
N ALA A 350 -0.38 10.14 -10.02
CA ALA A 350 -0.88 9.21 -9.02
C ALA A 350 -2.04 8.34 -9.53
N LEU A 351 -2.92 8.89 -10.34
CA LEU A 351 -4.02 8.14 -10.96
C LEU A 351 -3.52 7.05 -11.91
N GLY A 352 -2.53 7.38 -12.75
CA GLY A 352 -1.86 6.40 -13.62
C GLY A 352 -1.13 5.32 -12.83
N TRP A 353 -0.41 5.69 -11.76
CA TRP A 353 0.25 4.76 -10.85
C TRP A 353 -0.77 3.78 -10.23
N TYR A 354 -1.86 4.28 -9.68
CA TYR A 354 -2.92 3.46 -9.09
C TYR A 354 -3.56 2.50 -10.10
N PHE A 355 -3.79 2.97 -11.33
CA PHE A 355 -4.32 2.16 -12.41
C PHE A 355 -3.34 1.05 -12.82
N LEU A 356 -2.06 1.37 -13.01
CA LEU A 356 -1.02 0.44 -13.44
C LEU A 356 -0.69 -0.63 -12.38
N ASN A 357 -0.77 -0.30 -11.09
CA ASN A 357 -0.50 -1.27 -10.02
C ASN A 357 -1.54 -2.40 -9.92
N ARG A 358 -2.68 -2.25 -10.58
CA ARG A 358 -3.66 -3.33 -10.75
C ARG A 358 -3.39 -4.22 -11.95
N LYS A 359 -2.34 -3.93 -12.69
CA LYS A 359 -1.88 -4.66 -13.86
C LYS A 359 -0.56 -5.36 -13.55
N LEU A 360 -0.33 -6.47 -14.22
CA LEU A 360 0.96 -7.14 -14.15
C LEU A 360 1.95 -6.48 -15.10
N ARG A 361 3.17 -6.27 -14.64
CA ARG A 361 4.27 -5.83 -15.50
C ARG A 361 4.75 -7.01 -16.33
N VAL A 362 4.74 -6.86 -17.66
CA VAL A 362 5.08 -7.94 -18.58
C VAL A 362 6.49 -7.74 -19.15
N THR A 363 6.77 -6.56 -19.73
CA THR A 363 8.09 -6.22 -20.28
C THR A 363 8.43 -4.75 -20.03
N PHE A 364 9.72 -4.45 -20.05
CA PHE A 364 10.25 -3.09 -20.12
C PHE A 364 11.53 -3.08 -20.93
N ASP A 365 11.58 -2.26 -22.00
CA ASP A 365 12.70 -2.15 -22.93
C ASP A 365 13.52 -0.86 -22.77
N GLY A 366 13.25 -0.08 -21.71
CA GLY A 366 13.86 1.21 -21.45
C GLY A 366 13.09 2.41 -22.04
N GLN A 367 12.11 2.18 -22.91
CA GLN A 367 11.25 3.21 -23.52
C GLN A 367 9.77 2.94 -23.36
N THR A 368 9.39 1.66 -23.26
CA THR A 368 8.00 1.22 -23.12
C THR A 368 7.91 0.13 -22.07
N ALA A 369 7.03 0.32 -21.11
CA ALA A 369 6.55 -0.71 -20.20
C ALA A 369 5.26 -1.30 -20.75
N THR A 370 5.15 -2.62 -20.79
CA THR A 370 3.92 -3.33 -21.12
C THR A 370 3.35 -4.01 -19.89
N PHE A 371 2.03 -4.02 -19.82
CA PHE A 371 1.27 -4.59 -18.70
C PHE A 371 0.25 -5.61 -19.23
N SER A 372 -0.37 -6.36 -18.33
CA SER A 372 -1.51 -7.21 -18.67
C SER A 372 -2.63 -6.40 -19.32
N ASP A 373 -3.55 -7.09 -19.99
CA ASP A 373 -4.71 -6.51 -20.69
C ASP A 373 -4.35 -5.51 -21.81
N GLY A 374 -3.15 -5.65 -22.40
CA GLY A 374 -2.71 -4.81 -23.50
C GLY A 374 -2.43 -3.35 -23.13
N VAL A 375 -2.24 -3.07 -21.83
CA VAL A 375 -1.86 -1.74 -21.37
C VAL A 375 -0.37 -1.48 -21.62
N THR A 376 -0.05 -0.27 -22.07
CA THR A 376 1.32 0.19 -22.31
C THR A 376 1.54 1.57 -21.71
N ALA A 377 2.74 1.81 -21.17
CA ALA A 377 3.23 3.12 -20.75
C ALA A 377 4.55 3.40 -21.46
N SER A 378 4.65 4.53 -22.19
CA SER A 378 5.82 4.88 -22.99
C SER A 378 6.14 6.36 -22.89
N TYR A 379 7.35 6.74 -23.30
CA TYR A 379 7.80 8.14 -23.26
C TYR A 379 8.46 8.59 -24.57
N PRO A 380 7.73 8.67 -25.69
CA PRO A 380 8.25 9.23 -26.93
C PRO A 380 8.21 10.77 -26.90
N GLY A 381 9.08 11.40 -26.08
CA GLY A 381 9.11 12.85 -25.88
C GLY A 381 8.07 13.39 -24.89
N ARG A 382 7.02 12.63 -24.57
CA ARG A 382 6.03 12.87 -23.51
C ARG A 382 5.49 11.54 -23.00
N TYR A 383 4.89 11.54 -21.82
CA TYR A 383 4.26 10.32 -21.29
C TYR A 383 3.02 9.95 -22.11
N VAL A 384 2.92 8.66 -22.44
CA VAL A 384 1.75 8.10 -23.16
C VAL A 384 1.35 6.79 -22.51
N MET A 385 0.09 6.67 -22.09
CA MET A 385 -0.49 5.42 -21.61
C MET A 385 -1.67 5.04 -22.51
N LYS A 386 -1.72 3.76 -22.90
CA LYS A 386 -2.78 3.21 -23.76
C LYS A 386 -3.29 1.89 -23.22
N ALA A 387 -4.54 1.57 -23.54
CA ALA A 387 -5.14 0.26 -23.35
C ALA A 387 -5.74 -0.21 -24.68
N GLY A 388 -5.34 -1.37 -25.19
CA GLY A 388 -5.81 -1.88 -26.48
C GLY A 388 -5.59 -0.95 -27.68
N GLY A 389 -4.63 -0.01 -27.57
CA GLY A 389 -4.37 1.01 -28.60
C GLY A 389 -5.02 2.37 -28.34
N ASP A 390 -6.06 2.47 -27.53
CA ASP A 390 -6.72 3.70 -27.14
C ASP A 390 -5.98 4.47 -26.05
N PHE A 391 -5.96 5.79 -26.12
CA PHE A 391 -5.31 6.63 -25.13
C PHE A 391 -6.07 6.64 -23.81
N LEU A 392 -5.34 6.37 -22.71
CA LEU A 392 -5.73 6.69 -21.34
C LEU A 392 -5.07 7.99 -20.87
N GLN A 393 -3.84 8.23 -21.34
CA GLN A 393 -3.10 9.45 -21.08
C GLN A 393 -2.22 9.81 -22.26
N ASP A 394 -2.15 11.10 -22.59
CA ASP A 394 -1.32 11.66 -23.67
C ASP A 394 -0.71 12.99 -23.18
N GLY A 395 0.48 12.91 -22.60
CA GLY A 395 1.06 14.00 -21.82
C GLY A 395 0.20 14.31 -20.59
N ASP A 396 -0.25 15.56 -20.47
CA ASP A 396 -1.12 16.00 -19.37
C ASP A 396 -2.62 15.86 -19.68
N ASP A 397 -2.99 15.31 -20.83
CA ASP A 397 -4.37 14.98 -21.14
C ASP A 397 -4.70 13.57 -20.67
N VAL A 398 -5.58 13.44 -19.70
CA VAL A 398 -5.89 12.22 -18.96
C VAL A 398 -7.34 11.82 -19.11
N PHE A 399 -7.59 10.51 -19.24
CA PHE A 399 -8.93 9.91 -19.25
C PHE A 399 -8.82 8.49 -18.67
N ILE A 400 -8.78 8.38 -17.34
CA ILE A 400 -8.47 7.13 -16.64
C ILE A 400 -9.64 6.73 -15.73
N PRO A 401 -10.07 5.44 -15.74
CA PRO A 401 -11.08 4.93 -14.82
C PRO A 401 -10.67 5.06 -13.36
N ALA A 402 -11.58 5.54 -12.52
CA ALA A 402 -11.45 5.60 -11.07
C ALA A 402 -11.76 4.23 -10.46
N LEU A 403 -10.80 3.33 -10.48
CA LEU A 403 -11.01 1.90 -10.14
C LEU A 403 -11.48 1.68 -8.69
N TRP A 404 -11.24 2.60 -7.78
CA TRP A 404 -11.78 2.55 -6.39
C TRP A 404 -13.27 2.91 -6.33
N ARG A 405 -13.85 3.45 -7.43
CA ARG A 405 -15.27 3.77 -7.57
C ARG A 405 -16.02 2.72 -8.41
N THR A 406 -15.55 1.46 -8.42
CA THR A 406 -16.16 0.33 -9.15
C THR A 406 -16.34 0.55 -10.67
N ASP A 407 -15.35 1.19 -11.31
CA ASP A 407 -15.32 1.49 -12.76
C ASP A 407 -16.53 2.31 -13.29
N ARG A 408 -17.28 2.97 -12.42
CA ARG A 408 -18.44 3.81 -12.82
C ARG A 408 -18.12 5.28 -12.87
N GLU A 409 -16.88 5.64 -12.66
CA GLU A 409 -16.37 7.00 -12.78
C GLU A 409 -15.06 6.99 -13.58
N ILE A 410 -14.88 8.00 -14.44
CA ILE A 410 -13.63 8.27 -15.15
C ILE A 410 -13.18 9.66 -14.75
N VAL A 411 -11.90 9.79 -14.39
CA VAL A 411 -11.28 11.10 -14.19
C VAL A 411 -10.66 11.55 -15.51
N ALA A 412 -11.12 12.71 -16.03
CA ALA A 412 -10.52 13.40 -17.15
C ALA A 412 -9.82 14.67 -16.65
N TYR A 413 -8.65 14.98 -17.20
CA TYR A 413 -7.89 16.19 -16.86
C TYR A 413 -7.10 16.70 -18.07
N SER A 414 -6.86 18.01 -18.13
CA SER A 414 -5.92 18.61 -19.06
C SER A 414 -5.28 19.87 -18.47
N SER A 415 -3.94 19.95 -18.49
CA SER A 415 -3.23 21.16 -18.04
C SER A 415 -3.36 22.33 -19.02
N ARG A 416 -3.55 22.05 -20.32
CA ARG A 416 -3.63 23.06 -21.37
C ARG A 416 -5.03 23.28 -21.89
N GLY A 417 -5.96 22.39 -21.55
CA GLY A 417 -7.28 22.35 -22.15
C GLY A 417 -7.27 21.83 -23.59
N TYR A 418 -8.44 21.41 -24.05
CA TYR A 418 -8.68 21.02 -25.44
C TYR A 418 -10.14 21.22 -25.82
N ALA A 419 -10.39 21.41 -27.14
CA ALA A 419 -11.73 21.52 -27.71
C ALA A 419 -12.06 20.25 -28.51
N GLY A 420 -13.06 19.50 -28.04
CA GLY A 420 -13.64 18.38 -28.79
C GLY A 420 -12.71 17.20 -29.01
N ARG A 421 -11.86 16.87 -28.03
CA ARG A 421 -11.05 15.64 -28.07
C ARG A 421 -11.94 14.40 -27.88
N THR A 422 -11.68 13.38 -28.69
CA THR A 422 -12.40 12.10 -28.64
C THR A 422 -11.62 11.10 -27.78
N TRP A 423 -12.33 10.44 -26.85
CA TRP A 423 -11.82 9.40 -25.99
C TRP A 423 -12.66 8.14 -26.15
N THR A 424 -12.06 6.97 -25.99
CA THR A 424 -12.76 5.69 -25.97
C THR A 424 -13.10 5.31 -24.53
N LEU A 425 -14.37 4.97 -24.27
CA LEU A 425 -14.82 4.47 -22.96
C LEU A 425 -14.23 3.08 -22.68
N PRO A 426 -13.91 2.77 -21.42
CA PRO A 426 -13.46 1.42 -21.03
C PRO A 426 -14.49 0.34 -21.38
N GLU A 427 -14.04 -0.89 -21.59
CA GLU A 427 -14.89 -2.04 -21.91
C GLU A 427 -16.06 -2.22 -20.92
N GLY A 428 -15.84 -1.98 -19.62
CA GLY A 428 -16.88 -2.04 -18.58
C GLY A 428 -18.03 -1.04 -18.75
N TRP A 429 -17.89 -0.06 -19.69
CA TRP A 429 -18.90 0.94 -20.03
C TRP A 429 -19.69 0.59 -21.30
N PHE A 430 -19.55 -0.63 -21.79
CA PHE A 430 -20.27 -1.07 -22.98
C PHE A 430 -21.77 -0.89 -22.80
N GLY A 431 -22.41 -0.24 -23.78
CA GLY A 431 -23.84 0.04 -23.75
C GLY A 431 -24.25 1.39 -23.12
N VAL A 432 -23.34 2.15 -22.51
CA VAL A 432 -23.59 3.52 -22.08
C VAL A 432 -23.87 4.39 -23.31
N LYS A 433 -25.00 5.11 -23.32
CA LYS A 433 -25.43 5.96 -24.47
C LYS A 433 -25.08 7.43 -24.30
N ALA A 434 -24.92 7.86 -23.06
CA ALA A 434 -24.55 9.22 -22.72
C ALA A 434 -23.85 9.26 -21.36
N VAL A 435 -23.06 10.29 -21.13
CA VAL A 435 -22.37 10.55 -19.87
C VAL A 435 -22.68 11.96 -19.37
N ASP A 436 -22.59 12.12 -18.06
CA ASP A 436 -22.60 13.41 -17.36
C ASP A 436 -21.21 13.73 -16.87
N ALA A 437 -20.86 15.01 -16.93
CA ALA A 437 -19.58 15.53 -16.46
C ALA A 437 -19.79 16.48 -15.27
N TYR A 438 -18.90 16.42 -14.31
CA TYR A 438 -18.85 17.29 -13.13
C TYR A 438 -17.43 17.81 -12.96
N ARG A 439 -17.27 19.10 -12.69
CA ARG A 439 -15.95 19.66 -12.38
C ARG A 439 -15.49 19.25 -11.00
N ILE A 440 -14.27 18.76 -10.92
CA ILE A 440 -13.60 18.42 -9.67
C ILE A 440 -13.04 19.70 -9.06
N THR A 441 -13.45 20.03 -7.83
CA THR A 441 -12.97 21.21 -7.09
C THR A 441 -12.60 20.84 -5.66
N MET A 442 -11.90 21.71 -4.96
CA MET A 442 -11.58 21.54 -3.54
C MET A 442 -12.83 21.45 -2.65
N GLU A 443 -13.95 22.05 -3.11
CA GLU A 443 -15.21 22.07 -2.35
C GLU A 443 -16.18 20.96 -2.76
N GLY A 444 -15.73 20.03 -3.62
CA GLY A 444 -16.53 18.92 -4.15
C GLY A 444 -16.83 19.06 -5.63
N LEU A 445 -17.80 18.31 -6.11
CA LEU A 445 -18.19 18.30 -7.50
C LEU A 445 -19.13 19.46 -7.84
N VAL A 446 -18.85 20.13 -8.94
CA VAL A 446 -19.72 21.18 -9.50
C VAL A 446 -20.33 20.67 -10.82
N PRO A 447 -21.66 20.74 -11.02
CA PRO A 447 -22.29 20.30 -12.26
C PRO A 447 -21.66 20.94 -13.49
N GLY A 448 -21.34 20.11 -14.47
CA GLY A 448 -20.84 20.47 -15.79
C GLY A 448 -21.81 20.03 -16.90
N PRO A 449 -21.32 19.78 -18.13
CA PRO A 449 -22.13 19.31 -19.26
C PRO A 449 -22.83 17.98 -18.94
N LYS A 450 -24.10 17.86 -19.33
CA LYS A 450 -24.96 16.70 -19.12
C LYS A 450 -25.38 16.08 -20.45
N GLY A 451 -25.64 14.76 -20.42
CA GLY A 451 -26.15 14.04 -21.58
C GLY A 451 -25.20 14.05 -22.78
N ILE A 452 -23.89 14.10 -22.55
CA ILE A 452 -22.89 14.04 -23.61
C ILE A 452 -23.01 12.68 -24.30
N LYS A 453 -23.35 12.70 -25.59
CA LYS A 453 -23.60 11.48 -26.36
C LYS A 453 -22.35 10.62 -26.50
N VAL A 454 -22.52 9.32 -26.33
CA VAL A 454 -21.54 8.28 -26.65
C VAL A 454 -21.92 7.68 -27.99
N SER A 455 -20.95 7.57 -28.90
CA SER A 455 -21.16 6.93 -30.20
C SER A 455 -21.33 5.41 -30.07
N PRO A 456 -21.90 4.72 -31.09
CA PRO A 456 -22.09 3.28 -31.06
C PRO A 456 -20.78 2.47 -30.87
N ASP A 457 -19.64 3.02 -31.25
CA ASP A 457 -18.31 2.46 -31.07
C ASP A 457 -17.66 2.85 -29.72
N GLY A 458 -18.46 3.33 -28.76
CA GLY A 458 -18.02 3.60 -27.39
C GLY A 458 -17.18 4.87 -27.23
N LYS A 459 -17.26 5.84 -28.16
CA LYS A 459 -16.48 7.07 -28.10
C LYS A 459 -17.29 8.25 -27.56
N VAL A 460 -16.62 9.07 -26.75
CA VAL A 460 -17.14 10.32 -26.19
C VAL A 460 -16.27 11.49 -26.60
N ARG A 461 -16.89 12.62 -26.95
CA ARG A 461 -16.17 13.85 -27.30
C ARG A 461 -16.28 14.86 -26.16
N LEU A 462 -15.13 15.25 -25.60
CA LEU A 462 -15.04 16.17 -24.47
C LEU A 462 -14.28 17.43 -24.82
N SER A 463 -14.59 18.52 -24.12
CA SER A 463 -13.79 19.74 -24.09
C SER A 463 -13.48 20.10 -22.66
N LEU A 464 -12.24 20.44 -22.37
CA LEU A 464 -11.76 20.86 -21.06
C LEU A 464 -11.06 22.21 -21.17
N SER A 465 -11.24 23.04 -20.15
CA SER A 465 -10.45 24.26 -19.96
C SER A 465 -9.06 23.93 -19.45
N PRO A 466 -8.09 24.85 -19.49
CA PRO A 466 -6.79 24.66 -18.85
C PRO A 466 -6.94 24.37 -17.34
N ASP A 467 -6.15 23.40 -16.86
CA ASP A 467 -6.14 22.91 -15.47
C ASP A 467 -7.50 22.44 -14.93
N GLU A 468 -8.40 22.02 -15.83
CA GLU A 468 -9.70 21.48 -15.48
C GLU A 468 -9.64 19.95 -15.29
N GLY A 469 -10.21 19.49 -14.18
CA GLY A 469 -10.51 18.08 -13.91
C GLY A 469 -12.00 17.82 -13.94
N LEU A 470 -12.41 16.73 -14.60
CA LEU A 470 -13.80 16.29 -14.67
C LEU A 470 -13.95 14.87 -14.11
N SER A 471 -14.97 14.69 -13.29
CA SER A 471 -15.56 13.39 -12.98
C SER A 471 -16.62 13.09 -14.04
N ILE A 472 -16.45 12.01 -14.78
CA ILE A 472 -17.35 11.55 -15.83
C ILE A 472 -18.08 10.31 -15.33
N VAL A 473 -19.41 10.32 -15.37
CA VAL A 473 -20.26 9.18 -14.94
C VAL A 473 -21.32 8.89 -16.03
N PRO A 474 -21.91 7.68 -16.05
CA PRO A 474 -23.08 7.42 -16.91
C PRO A 474 -24.18 8.45 -16.67
N ALA A 475 -24.87 8.89 -17.74
CA ALA A 475 -25.89 9.92 -17.63
C ALA A 475 -26.99 9.53 -16.63
N GLY A 476 -27.30 10.44 -15.71
CA GLY A 476 -28.25 10.24 -14.62
C GLY A 476 -27.72 9.48 -13.40
N ALA A 477 -26.48 9.02 -13.42
CA ALA A 477 -25.85 8.44 -12.24
C ALA A 477 -25.47 9.55 -11.23
N ASP A 478 -25.59 9.24 -9.94
CA ASP A 478 -25.08 10.07 -8.86
C ASP A 478 -23.57 9.86 -8.72
N PRO A 479 -22.73 10.89 -8.98
CA PRO A 479 -21.28 10.74 -8.90
C PRO A 479 -20.77 10.55 -7.45
N ASP A 480 -21.57 10.92 -6.44
CA ASP A 480 -21.21 10.79 -5.04
C ASP A 480 -21.85 9.57 -4.36
N ALA A 481 -22.67 8.81 -5.10
CA ALA A 481 -23.20 7.55 -4.59
C ALA A 481 -22.06 6.59 -4.22
N ASP A 482 -22.18 5.96 -3.07
CA ASP A 482 -21.29 4.86 -2.72
C ASP A 482 -21.33 3.79 -3.79
N PRO A 483 -20.19 3.20 -4.15
CA PRO A 483 -20.17 2.06 -5.06
C PRO A 483 -21.11 0.97 -4.52
N PRO A 484 -21.91 0.32 -5.39
CA PRO A 484 -22.73 -0.80 -4.94
C PRO A 484 -21.82 -1.83 -4.29
N ALA A 485 -22.24 -2.34 -3.12
CA ALA A 485 -21.52 -3.39 -2.45
C ALA A 485 -21.38 -4.58 -3.42
N VAL A 486 -20.19 -4.77 -3.95
CA VAL A 486 -19.89 -5.97 -4.75
C VAL A 486 -19.98 -7.14 -3.79
N PRO A 487 -20.71 -8.23 -4.10
CA PRO A 487 -20.69 -9.42 -3.27
C PRO A 487 -19.26 -9.84 -3.03
N SER A 488 -18.77 -9.67 -1.81
CA SER A 488 -17.39 -9.97 -1.47
C SER A 488 -17.21 -11.48 -1.36
N GLY A 489 -16.17 -11.99 -1.98
CA GLY A 489 -15.68 -13.32 -1.69
C GLY A 489 -15.32 -13.43 -0.19
N THR A 490 -15.39 -14.63 0.34
CA THR A 490 -14.92 -14.94 1.68
C THR A 490 -13.81 -15.95 1.63
N VAL A 491 -12.91 -15.89 2.61
CA VAL A 491 -11.83 -16.87 2.76
C VAL A 491 -11.65 -17.24 4.23
N ALA A 492 -11.38 -18.51 4.47
CA ALA A 492 -10.86 -19.00 5.74
C ALA A 492 -9.69 -19.94 5.44
N PHE A 493 -8.53 -19.67 6.04
CA PHE A 493 -7.38 -20.55 5.94
C PHE A 493 -7.60 -21.80 6.81
N LEU A 494 -7.48 -22.99 6.21
CA LEU A 494 -7.71 -24.28 6.87
C LEU A 494 -6.42 -24.94 7.35
N GLY A 495 -5.25 -24.39 7.00
CA GLY A 495 -3.94 -24.90 7.36
C GLY A 495 -3.12 -25.36 6.16
N GLU A 496 -1.94 -25.91 6.48
CA GLU A 496 -0.97 -26.44 5.52
C GLU A 496 -0.89 -27.95 5.61
N ASP A 497 -0.59 -28.60 4.47
CA ASP A 497 -0.21 -30.00 4.44
C ASP A 497 1.12 -30.16 3.69
N ASN A 498 2.14 -30.58 4.40
CA ASN A 498 3.48 -30.88 3.91
C ASN A 498 3.79 -32.39 3.92
N ILE A 499 2.81 -33.22 4.32
CA ILE A 499 2.94 -34.67 4.47
C ILE A 499 2.53 -35.38 3.16
N THR A 500 1.44 -34.97 2.56
CA THR A 500 0.87 -35.60 1.36
C THR A 500 1.78 -35.47 0.14
N LYS A 501 2.57 -34.39 0.06
CA LYS A 501 3.46 -34.11 -1.08
C LYS A 501 2.70 -34.20 -2.40
N GLY A 502 3.25 -34.85 -3.43
CA GLY A 502 2.59 -34.97 -4.73
C GLY A 502 1.51 -36.05 -4.83
N ALA A 503 1.23 -36.83 -3.78
CA ALA A 503 0.23 -37.92 -3.79
C ALA A 503 -1.17 -37.40 -3.48
N TRP A 504 -1.74 -36.60 -4.37
CA TRP A 504 -2.99 -35.90 -4.18
C TRP A 504 -4.24 -36.77 -4.41
N LYS A 505 -4.16 -37.82 -5.24
CA LYS A 505 -5.31 -38.67 -5.59
C LYS A 505 -5.94 -39.30 -4.34
N GLY A 506 -7.27 -39.22 -4.27
CA GLY A 506 -8.04 -39.73 -3.11
C GLY A 506 -8.00 -38.81 -1.88
N ARG A 507 -7.22 -37.73 -1.88
CA ARG A 507 -7.13 -36.80 -0.76
C ARG A 507 -7.53 -35.37 -1.12
N TYR A 508 -7.21 -34.93 -2.33
CA TYR A 508 -7.55 -33.64 -2.89
C TYR A 508 -8.24 -33.79 -4.24
N GLY A 509 -8.89 -32.72 -4.70
CA GLY A 509 -9.42 -32.67 -6.04
C GLY A 509 -10.64 -33.54 -6.32
N ALA A 510 -11.43 -33.91 -5.31
CA ALA A 510 -12.63 -34.73 -5.47
C ALA A 510 -13.62 -34.12 -6.47
N GLU A 511 -13.82 -32.79 -6.42
CA GLU A 511 -14.69 -32.05 -7.33
C GLU A 511 -13.96 -31.63 -8.62
N GLY A 512 -12.67 -31.36 -8.56
CA GLY A 512 -11.89 -30.95 -9.71
C GLY A 512 -10.45 -30.62 -9.36
N TYR A 513 -9.62 -30.48 -10.39
CA TYR A 513 -8.19 -30.22 -10.23
C TYR A 513 -7.62 -29.51 -11.44
N VAL A 514 -6.50 -28.83 -11.21
CA VAL A 514 -5.52 -28.39 -12.21
C VAL A 514 -4.18 -28.98 -11.80
N VAL A 515 -3.54 -29.74 -12.67
CA VAL A 515 -2.16 -30.23 -12.50
C VAL A 515 -1.34 -29.69 -13.65
N ILE A 516 -0.49 -28.72 -13.38
CA ILE A 516 0.29 -28.03 -14.40
C ILE A 516 1.18 -29.05 -15.16
N GLY A 517 1.18 -28.95 -16.48
CA GLY A 517 1.91 -29.86 -17.37
C GLY A 517 1.30 -31.26 -17.50
N ALA A 518 0.11 -31.53 -16.92
CA ALA A 518 -0.53 -32.86 -17.01
C ALA A 518 -2.05 -32.83 -17.24
N GLY A 519 -2.71 -31.68 -17.10
CA GLY A 519 -4.10 -31.49 -17.44
C GLY A 519 -4.99 -31.03 -16.28
N GLU A 520 -6.24 -30.74 -16.60
CA GLU A 520 -7.22 -30.21 -15.69
C GLU A 520 -8.60 -30.84 -15.86
N ARG A 521 -9.38 -30.83 -14.80
CA ARG A 521 -10.82 -31.10 -14.78
C ARG A 521 -11.44 -30.14 -13.76
N LEU A 522 -12.12 -29.11 -14.23
CA LEU A 522 -12.78 -28.14 -13.36
C LEU A 522 -14.19 -28.62 -12.97
N PRO A 523 -14.67 -28.25 -11.77
CA PRO A 523 -16.09 -28.41 -11.44
C PRO A 523 -16.95 -27.63 -12.46
N PRO A 524 -18.17 -28.10 -12.81
CA PRO A 524 -18.97 -27.57 -13.93
C PRO A 524 -19.22 -26.06 -13.90
N SER A 525 -19.27 -25.46 -12.72
CA SER A 525 -19.58 -24.03 -12.53
C SER A 525 -18.36 -23.17 -12.21
N VAL A 526 -17.21 -23.78 -11.92
CA VAL A 526 -16.00 -23.06 -11.52
C VAL A 526 -15.26 -22.55 -12.75
N LYS A 527 -14.87 -21.28 -12.69
CA LYS A 527 -13.97 -20.68 -13.69
C LYS A 527 -12.63 -20.40 -13.05
N VAL A 528 -11.57 -20.77 -13.76
CA VAL A 528 -10.19 -20.45 -13.40
C VAL A 528 -9.60 -19.68 -14.57
N ALA A 529 -9.00 -18.52 -14.27
CA ALA A 529 -8.26 -17.72 -15.24
C ALA A 529 -6.87 -17.38 -14.70
N TYR A 530 -5.91 -17.34 -15.59
CA TYR A 530 -4.53 -17.00 -15.26
C TYR A 530 -4.20 -15.66 -15.91
N VAL A 531 -3.63 -14.74 -15.14
CA VAL A 531 -3.35 -13.39 -15.64
C VAL A 531 -1.89 -13.22 -16.05
N ASN A 532 -0.99 -14.00 -15.48
CA ASN A 532 0.44 -13.96 -15.78
C ASN A 532 1.05 -15.36 -15.70
N GLY A 533 2.37 -15.43 -15.90
CA GLY A 533 3.13 -16.65 -15.81
C GLY A 533 3.07 -17.52 -17.06
N ALA A 534 4.02 -18.40 -17.12
CA ALA A 534 4.15 -19.40 -18.17
C ALA A 534 4.34 -20.79 -17.55
N GLU A 535 3.89 -21.81 -18.25
CA GLU A 535 4.15 -23.18 -17.83
C GLU A 535 5.64 -23.51 -18.02
N ARG A 536 6.20 -24.07 -16.97
CA ARG A 536 7.54 -24.62 -16.94
C ARG A 536 7.48 -26.08 -16.53
N VAL A 537 7.98 -26.96 -17.36
CA VAL A 537 8.09 -28.40 -17.08
C VAL A 537 9.54 -28.73 -16.80
N TRP A 538 9.88 -29.07 -15.57
CA TRP A 538 11.21 -29.54 -15.21
C TRP A 538 11.41 -31.00 -15.57
N ASN A 539 10.41 -31.84 -15.32
CA ASN A 539 10.43 -33.25 -15.63
C ASN A 539 9.02 -33.78 -15.96
N PRO A 540 8.75 -34.19 -17.19
CA PRO A 540 7.42 -34.67 -17.59
C PRO A 540 7.10 -36.09 -17.11
N GLY A 541 8.11 -36.81 -16.57
CA GLY A 541 7.97 -38.20 -16.08
C GLY A 541 8.99 -38.50 -14.99
N THR A 542 8.59 -38.42 -13.74
CA THR A 542 9.44 -38.66 -12.59
C THR A 542 8.76 -39.58 -11.57
N THR A 543 9.57 -40.23 -10.73
CA THR A 543 9.10 -41.03 -9.57
C THR A 543 9.22 -40.26 -8.25
N ASP A 544 9.74 -39.03 -8.29
CA ASP A 544 9.95 -38.23 -7.11
C ASP A 544 8.61 -37.90 -6.43
N VAL A 545 8.52 -38.18 -5.13
CA VAL A 545 7.28 -38.07 -4.35
C VAL A 545 6.77 -36.63 -4.20
N GLN A 546 7.62 -35.63 -4.38
CA GLN A 546 7.21 -34.23 -4.34
C GLN A 546 6.58 -33.75 -5.64
N ALA A 547 6.76 -34.47 -6.76
CA ALA A 547 6.08 -34.20 -8.02
C ALA A 547 4.63 -34.68 -7.95
N LEU A 548 3.70 -33.92 -8.57
CA LEU A 548 2.30 -34.29 -8.58
C LEU A 548 2.03 -35.56 -9.40
N GLU A 549 1.20 -36.46 -8.90
CA GLU A 549 0.66 -37.55 -9.68
C GLU A 549 -0.09 -37.02 -10.92
N LYS A 550 0.13 -37.64 -12.08
CA LYS A 550 -0.63 -37.30 -13.29
C LYS A 550 -2.12 -37.65 -13.10
N PRO A 551 -3.05 -36.81 -13.52
CA PRO A 551 -4.48 -37.11 -13.42
C PRO A 551 -4.86 -38.42 -14.13
N ALA A 552 -4.34 -38.63 -15.34
CA ALA A 552 -4.54 -39.83 -16.13
C ALA A 552 -3.22 -40.62 -16.28
N GLY A 553 -3.33 -41.94 -16.26
CA GLY A 553 -2.16 -42.81 -16.36
C GLY A 553 -1.34 -42.90 -15.07
N GLU A 554 -0.17 -43.49 -15.21
CA GLU A 554 0.83 -43.66 -14.14
C GLU A 554 1.91 -42.58 -14.20
N GLY A 555 2.62 -42.42 -13.07
CA GLY A 555 3.75 -41.52 -12.93
C GLY A 555 3.38 -40.12 -12.43
N ARG A 556 4.40 -39.27 -12.37
CA ARG A 556 4.32 -37.92 -11.81
C ARG A 556 4.90 -36.90 -12.78
N VAL A 557 4.50 -35.65 -12.58
CA VAL A 557 5.00 -34.50 -13.35
C VAL A 557 5.56 -33.44 -12.39
N ALA A 558 6.75 -32.96 -12.68
CA ALA A 558 7.34 -31.80 -12.02
C ALA A 558 7.19 -30.60 -12.95
N ALA A 559 6.18 -29.78 -12.70
CA ALA A 559 5.87 -28.59 -13.48
C ALA A 559 5.23 -27.51 -12.60
N ALA A 560 5.30 -26.28 -13.05
CA ALA A 560 4.60 -25.16 -12.43
C ALA A 560 4.22 -24.11 -13.49
N ARG A 561 3.22 -23.30 -13.19
CA ARG A 561 3.12 -21.95 -13.76
C ARG A 561 3.95 -21.04 -12.91
N SER A 562 4.83 -20.26 -13.49
CA SER A 562 5.71 -19.37 -12.74
C SER A 562 6.02 -18.07 -13.48
N THR A 563 6.45 -17.07 -12.71
CA THR A 563 6.79 -15.73 -13.18
C THR A 563 7.84 -15.11 -12.26
N PRO A 564 8.67 -14.18 -12.75
CA PRO A 564 9.63 -13.48 -11.90
C PRO A 564 9.02 -12.60 -10.81
N LEU A 565 7.78 -12.12 -10.96
CA LEU A 565 7.15 -11.19 -10.00
C LEU A 565 5.86 -11.71 -9.39
N HIS A 566 4.80 -11.80 -10.17
CA HIS A 566 3.47 -12.15 -9.69
C HIS A 566 2.82 -13.18 -10.61
N GLU A 567 2.29 -14.24 -10.04
CA GLU A 567 1.32 -15.13 -10.68
C GLU A 567 -0.04 -14.84 -10.07
N ILE A 568 -1.06 -14.63 -10.89
CA ILE A 568 -2.43 -14.45 -10.44
C ILE A 568 -3.32 -15.54 -11.00
N VAL A 569 -4.03 -16.21 -10.10
CA VAL A 569 -5.05 -17.21 -10.42
C VAL A 569 -6.39 -16.68 -9.94
N ASP A 570 -7.26 -16.33 -10.87
CA ASP A 570 -8.63 -15.90 -10.58
C ASP A 570 -9.54 -17.13 -10.51
N VAL A 571 -10.23 -17.32 -9.39
CA VAL A 571 -11.13 -18.46 -9.15
C VAL A 571 -12.51 -17.92 -8.81
N SER A 572 -13.52 -18.33 -9.59
CA SER A 572 -14.90 -17.87 -9.42
C SER A 572 -15.87 -19.02 -9.18
N PHE A 573 -16.59 -18.93 -8.06
CA PHE A 573 -17.69 -19.83 -7.68
C PHE A 573 -19.01 -19.06 -7.83
N PRO A 574 -19.88 -19.43 -8.78
CA PRO A 574 -21.12 -18.69 -9.01
C PRO A 574 -22.25 -19.03 -8.03
N ASP A 575 -22.11 -20.11 -7.26
CA ASP A 575 -23.17 -20.64 -6.38
C ASP A 575 -23.20 -20.05 -4.96
N ALA A 576 -22.31 -19.09 -4.68
CA ALA A 576 -22.13 -18.45 -3.36
C ALA A 576 -21.89 -19.43 -2.18
N LYS A 577 -21.68 -20.71 -2.44
CA LYS A 577 -21.34 -21.70 -1.42
C LYS A 577 -19.87 -21.64 -1.08
N ALA A 578 -19.55 -22.20 0.09
CA ALA A 578 -18.16 -22.33 0.50
C ALA A 578 -17.55 -23.63 -0.07
N HIS A 579 -16.43 -23.51 -0.75
CA HIS A 579 -15.66 -24.61 -1.36
C HIS A 579 -14.28 -24.72 -0.74
N GLU A 580 -13.76 -25.92 -0.59
CA GLU A 580 -12.35 -26.11 -0.24
C GLU A 580 -11.51 -26.00 -1.51
N VAL A 581 -10.50 -25.13 -1.46
CA VAL A 581 -9.52 -24.96 -2.52
C VAL A 581 -8.14 -25.15 -1.92
N SER A 582 -7.33 -26.03 -2.52
CA SER A 582 -5.98 -26.32 -2.08
C SER A 582 -4.99 -25.97 -3.19
N LEU A 583 -4.05 -25.08 -2.88
CA LEU A 583 -2.98 -24.66 -3.78
C LEU A 583 -1.71 -25.44 -3.45
N TYR A 584 -1.15 -26.16 -4.41
CA TYR A 584 0.11 -26.88 -4.24
C TYR A 584 1.29 -26.11 -4.81
N VAL A 585 2.27 -25.87 -3.97
CA VAL A 585 3.54 -25.21 -4.30
C VAL A 585 4.71 -26.13 -4.01
N VAL A 586 5.76 -26.10 -4.85
CA VAL A 586 7.00 -26.84 -4.65
C VAL A 586 8.18 -26.06 -5.20
N ASP A 587 9.22 -25.92 -4.39
CA ASP A 587 10.54 -25.43 -4.84
C ASP A 587 11.35 -26.64 -5.36
N TRP A 588 11.01 -27.07 -6.59
CA TRP A 588 11.46 -28.34 -7.18
C TRP A 588 12.98 -28.45 -7.28
N ASP A 589 13.61 -27.44 -7.82
CA ASP A 589 15.05 -27.36 -8.04
C ASP A 589 15.81 -26.79 -6.84
N ARG A 590 15.11 -26.59 -5.71
CA ARG A 590 15.65 -26.06 -4.44
C ARG A 590 16.42 -24.75 -4.61
N ALA A 591 15.89 -23.90 -5.45
CA ALA A 591 16.49 -22.62 -5.80
C ALA A 591 16.36 -21.57 -4.68
N GLY A 592 15.72 -21.91 -3.57
CA GLY A 592 15.52 -21.02 -2.42
C GLY A 592 14.39 -20.01 -2.67
N ARG A 593 13.29 -20.48 -3.27
CA ARG A 593 12.12 -19.65 -3.53
C ARG A 593 11.46 -19.19 -2.24
N TRP A 594 11.05 -17.95 -2.26
CA TRP A 594 10.24 -17.35 -1.20
C TRP A 594 9.04 -16.65 -1.85
N THR A 595 7.85 -17.11 -1.49
CA THR A 595 6.59 -16.68 -2.12
C THR A 595 5.61 -16.22 -1.07
N THR A 596 4.96 -15.07 -1.29
CA THR A 596 3.75 -14.68 -0.58
C THR A 596 2.54 -15.09 -1.39
N VAL A 597 1.59 -15.76 -0.76
CA VAL A 597 0.30 -16.14 -1.36
C VAL A 597 -0.79 -15.30 -0.72
N ASP A 598 -1.24 -14.29 -1.44
CA ASP A 598 -2.35 -13.43 -1.06
C ASP A 598 -3.65 -13.97 -1.64
N VAL A 599 -4.72 -13.94 -0.85
CA VAL A 599 -6.08 -14.21 -1.33
C VAL A 599 -6.85 -12.89 -1.32
N ILE A 600 -7.24 -12.43 -2.49
CA ILE A 600 -7.82 -11.10 -2.72
C ILE A 600 -9.26 -11.29 -3.22
N ASP A 601 -10.20 -10.54 -2.67
CA ASP A 601 -11.53 -10.41 -3.23
C ASP A 601 -11.46 -9.77 -4.62
N SER A 602 -11.93 -10.46 -5.65
CA SER A 602 -11.78 -9.98 -7.03
C SER A 602 -12.60 -8.72 -7.32
N GLY A 603 -13.70 -8.52 -6.60
CA GLY A 603 -14.58 -7.38 -6.78
C GLY A 603 -14.07 -6.13 -6.07
N SER A 604 -13.90 -6.21 -4.75
CA SER A 604 -13.48 -5.06 -3.93
C SER A 604 -11.97 -4.85 -3.92
N ARG A 605 -11.20 -5.77 -4.45
CA ARG A 605 -9.72 -5.79 -4.37
C ARG A 605 -9.18 -5.85 -2.94
N ARG A 606 -10.03 -6.16 -1.97
CA ARG A 606 -9.63 -6.29 -0.57
C ARG A 606 -8.82 -7.56 -0.34
N LEU A 607 -7.71 -7.43 0.36
CA LEU A 607 -6.93 -8.56 0.84
C LEU A 607 -7.73 -9.32 1.92
N LEU A 608 -8.01 -10.59 1.68
CA LEU A 608 -8.78 -11.46 2.56
C LEU A 608 -7.88 -12.32 3.45
N ASP A 609 -6.77 -12.83 2.89
CA ASP A 609 -5.77 -13.62 3.61
C ASP A 609 -4.40 -13.50 2.91
N SER A 610 -3.32 -13.82 3.63
CA SER A 610 -1.98 -13.82 3.05
C SER A 610 -1.06 -14.76 3.81
N ARG A 611 -0.26 -15.52 3.07
CA ARG A 611 0.66 -16.53 3.62
C ARG A 611 2.03 -16.37 3.02
N ASN A 612 3.05 -16.42 3.88
CA ASN A 612 4.42 -16.55 3.45
C ASN A 612 4.80 -18.02 3.33
N VAL A 613 5.42 -18.38 2.23
CA VAL A 613 5.83 -19.76 1.95
C VAL A 613 7.32 -19.77 1.66
N ILE A 614 8.06 -20.40 2.56
CA ILE A 614 9.52 -20.61 2.47
C ILE A 614 9.84 -22.07 2.75
N ASN A 615 10.99 -22.57 2.31
CA ASN A 615 11.47 -23.93 2.56
C ASN A 615 10.46 -25.01 2.12
N PHE A 616 9.89 -24.85 0.93
CA PHE A 616 8.86 -25.76 0.40
C PHE A 616 9.39 -26.73 -0.68
N GLY A 617 10.68 -27.07 -0.62
CA GLY A 617 11.30 -28.03 -1.55
C GLY A 617 10.74 -29.45 -1.47
N SER A 618 10.02 -29.81 -0.42
CA SER A 618 9.32 -31.09 -0.31
C SER A 618 7.84 -31.05 -0.76
N GLY A 619 7.38 -29.90 -1.22
CA GLY A 619 5.99 -29.65 -1.61
C GLY A 619 5.09 -29.31 -0.43
N ARG A 620 4.10 -28.46 -0.66
CA ARG A 620 3.18 -27.96 0.36
C ARG A 620 1.84 -27.61 -0.24
N TYR A 621 0.73 -28.02 0.42
CA TYR A 621 -0.61 -27.54 0.14
C TYR A 621 -0.95 -26.40 1.10
N LEU A 622 -1.46 -25.32 0.56
CA LEU A 622 -2.15 -24.27 1.29
C LEU A 622 -3.64 -24.48 1.10
N ARG A 623 -4.38 -24.69 2.16
CA ARG A 623 -5.79 -25.06 2.12
C ARG A 623 -6.65 -23.91 2.57
N PHE A 624 -7.67 -23.61 1.77
CA PHE A 624 -8.58 -22.49 2.00
C PHE A 624 -10.02 -22.95 1.84
N ARG A 625 -10.93 -22.33 2.58
CA ARG A 625 -12.37 -22.38 2.34
C ARG A 625 -12.79 -21.06 1.75
N ILE A 626 -13.35 -21.08 0.56
CA ILE A 626 -13.60 -19.89 -0.27
C ILE A 626 -15.04 -19.89 -0.74
N SER A 627 -15.69 -18.71 -0.79
CA SER A 627 -16.93 -18.48 -1.50
C SER A 627 -16.81 -17.27 -2.42
N GLY A 628 -17.60 -17.24 -3.50
CA GLY A 628 -17.64 -16.13 -4.45
C GLY A 628 -16.43 -16.11 -5.39
N ARG A 629 -15.90 -14.92 -5.70
CA ARG A 629 -14.78 -14.74 -6.63
C ARG A 629 -13.56 -14.20 -5.91
N VAL A 630 -12.47 -14.94 -5.97
CA VAL A 630 -11.19 -14.56 -5.36
C VAL A 630 -10.03 -14.68 -6.34
N GLN A 631 -8.99 -13.94 -6.08
CA GLN A 631 -7.70 -14.08 -6.77
C GLN A 631 -6.66 -14.58 -5.78
N PHE A 632 -5.95 -15.64 -6.14
CA PHE A 632 -4.68 -15.97 -5.52
C PHE A 632 -3.59 -15.17 -6.25
N ARG A 633 -2.91 -14.30 -5.53
CA ARG A 633 -1.73 -13.59 -6.03
C ARG A 633 -0.49 -14.16 -5.35
N LEU A 634 0.31 -14.90 -6.12
CA LEU A 634 1.60 -15.40 -5.66
C LEU A 634 2.66 -14.36 -6.01
N THR A 635 3.23 -13.72 -5.00
CA THR A 635 4.24 -12.68 -5.17
C THR A 635 5.62 -13.23 -4.83
N ASN A 636 6.56 -13.06 -5.74
CA ASN A 636 7.97 -13.34 -5.49
C ASN A 636 8.52 -12.34 -4.46
N VAL A 637 9.10 -12.84 -3.39
CA VAL A 637 9.60 -12.02 -2.29
C VAL A 637 11.08 -11.70 -2.49
N TRP A 638 11.46 -10.49 -2.17
CA TRP A 638 12.86 -10.07 -2.18
C TRP A 638 13.60 -10.72 -1.02
N THR A 639 14.63 -11.46 -1.34
CA THR A 639 15.47 -12.12 -0.35
C THR A 639 16.66 -11.27 0.07
N LYS A 640 17.01 -10.26 -0.74
CA LYS A 640 18.07 -9.28 -0.51
C LYS A 640 17.69 -7.96 -1.15
N ARG A 641 18.43 -6.90 -0.84
CA ARG A 641 18.25 -5.61 -1.48
C ARG A 641 18.24 -5.76 -3.01
N TYR A 642 17.11 -5.41 -3.64
CA TYR A 642 16.87 -5.51 -5.08
C TYR A 642 17.14 -6.89 -5.70
N THR A 643 17.24 -7.95 -4.89
CA THR A 643 17.39 -9.32 -5.38
C THR A 643 16.12 -10.10 -5.04
N LEU A 644 15.39 -10.49 -6.08
CA LEU A 644 14.26 -11.39 -5.96
C LEU A 644 14.76 -12.84 -5.80
N SER A 645 13.95 -13.69 -5.18
CA SER A 645 14.10 -15.13 -5.38
C SER A 645 13.89 -15.46 -6.87
N PRO A 646 14.29 -16.64 -7.37
CA PRO A 646 14.32 -16.89 -8.83
C PRO A 646 13.01 -16.62 -9.54
N ASP A 647 11.91 -17.10 -8.98
CA ASP A 647 10.55 -16.93 -9.50
C ASP A 647 9.53 -17.31 -8.42
N THR A 648 8.25 -17.08 -8.68
CA THR A 648 7.13 -17.54 -7.87
C THR A 648 6.14 -18.28 -8.74
N GLY A 649 5.39 -19.22 -8.17
CA GLY A 649 4.41 -19.98 -8.93
C GLY A 649 3.79 -21.13 -8.15
N PHE A 650 2.93 -21.89 -8.82
CA PHE A 650 2.25 -23.05 -8.26
C PHE A 650 2.25 -24.22 -9.25
N SER A 651 2.12 -25.44 -8.70
CA SER A 651 2.13 -26.67 -9.50
C SER A 651 0.76 -27.32 -9.63
N GLY A 652 -0.17 -27.01 -8.74
CA GLY A 652 -1.54 -27.55 -8.82
C GLY A 652 -2.55 -26.77 -8.02
N LEU A 653 -3.80 -26.87 -8.45
CA LEU A 653 -4.98 -26.31 -7.79
C LEU A 653 -6.04 -27.41 -7.68
N PHE A 654 -6.60 -27.61 -6.50
CA PHE A 654 -7.50 -28.72 -6.21
C PHE A 654 -8.78 -28.22 -5.56
N PHE A 655 -9.93 -28.76 -6.02
CA PHE A 655 -11.26 -28.38 -5.56
C PHE A 655 -11.91 -29.54 -4.82
N GLY A 656 -12.50 -29.24 -3.65
CA GLY A 656 -13.24 -30.17 -2.81
C GLY A 656 -14.48 -29.55 -2.21
N THR A 657 -15.28 -30.36 -1.48
CA THR A 657 -16.44 -29.87 -0.73
C THR A 657 -16.02 -29.31 0.63
N ALA A 658 -16.62 -28.18 1.06
CA ALA A 658 -16.41 -27.66 2.40
C ALA A 658 -16.91 -28.66 3.45
N GLY A 659 -16.01 -29.23 4.25
CA GLY A 659 -16.38 -30.12 5.37
C GLY A 659 -16.03 -31.59 5.26
N GLN A 660 -15.26 -32.04 4.25
CA GLN A 660 -14.63 -33.37 4.22
C GLN A 660 -13.22 -33.38 4.82
#